data_02bd3889c403c1d45994ecfe3cf39d00
#
_entry.id   02bd3889c403c1d45994ecfe3cf39d00
#
_cell.length_a   1.000
_cell.length_b   1.000
_cell.length_c   1.000
_cell.angle_alpha   90.00
_cell.angle_beta   90.00
_cell.angle_gamma   90.00
#
_symmetry.space_group_name_H-M   'P 1'
#
loop_
_entity.id
_entity.type
_entity.pdbx_description
1 polymer ?
#
loop_
_entity_poly.entity_id
_entity_poly.type
_entity_poly.pdbx_seq_one_letter_code
_entity_poly.pdbx_strand_id
1 'polypeptide(L)'
;MKKKYLAIALALLCKCSLWAQDVRVKSFSLDPTDLTAQHENVKDANGEMCALIKVQIVDDKVTFGGDIIGEPKHNQNEYDVYVVDGTQRLTISTASTLPTEIEFSQYGIEELKGGSTYVLKMEMPENAPGVTFEVGMQHVQVIVDGKEYQTDEMGALDLPLAKGTHSYSISLQGYKKQEGTIVIDKIPVVKDITMERGDGLVNKGLLSITYPKDATLTIIPLNSSLAPAKKTYITGEQIPLNGDYQITINKKKYVPKTISVTVKPGDNIRKPVEDIELEAEKKLSPTDYAKLFKEYKKMAEKGDDLAQYKLGCCYSDGKGTAANLVLAKAYWHQSALQGNLNSYRKLLANETSVSEQVRLLQKMVDYGDSDALIILASIYAKQSNWDQMKDCLKKSCAMGNPLAYCLMGELYYEGKGCVQNYSRAYKYFAIAASHDNSLAKERMLDYQYLGLDGHKQNKSEAVSGYCKLGSNLSEDGLYKVGMFYYEQYDEGGNNLYLSLAKHSFSKLHPETANVHWTAKAQDVFYRIARLSPTNEAVFYYRLCESAGAKSADIYNQLGTAYRLGNGVNANADIAFDYYQKSQALGDKEGICWLGFCYEKGLGTFRNIVKAVNFYKEAESMGSTTAAGYLGTLYAQGVGGLPKDMKKAVALWTRAGNDNKLSAIRNLIRYYQQQKNNKQVQYWNGRLKKVQSEGK
;
A
#
# COMPACT_ATOMS: atom_id res chain seq x y z
N MET A 1 6.22 20.11 4.67
CA MET A 1 6.56 19.11 5.69
C MET A 1 5.38 18.16 5.96
N LYS A 2 4.16 18.65 6.26
CA LYS A 2 2.97 17.77 6.50
C LYS A 2 2.74 16.71 5.41
N LYS A 3 2.81 17.06 4.11
CA LYS A 3 2.64 16.10 3.01
C LYS A 3 3.73 15.01 2.95
N LYS A 4 4.96 15.31 3.39
CA LYS A 4 6.08 14.37 3.36
C LYS A 4 6.01 13.34 4.51
N TYR A 5 5.58 13.77 5.69
CA TYR A 5 5.34 12.88 6.84
C TYR A 5 4.04 12.10 6.69
N LEU A 6 3.02 12.71 6.07
CA LEU A 6 1.77 12.05 5.72
C LEU A 6 2.02 10.92 4.71
N ALA A 7 2.79 11.20 3.66
CA ALA A 7 3.18 10.18 2.68
C ALA A 7 4.06 9.10 3.31
N ILE A 8 4.91 9.44 4.29
CA ILE A 8 5.74 8.47 5.02
C ILE A 8 4.88 7.62 5.96
N ALA A 9 3.93 8.20 6.69
CA ALA A 9 3.00 7.45 7.55
C ALA A 9 2.11 6.52 6.73
N LEU A 10 1.53 6.99 5.64
CA LEU A 10 0.72 6.20 4.71
C LEU A 10 1.57 5.15 3.97
N ALA A 11 2.75 5.52 3.46
CA ALA A 11 3.66 4.59 2.78
C ALA A 11 4.22 3.50 3.72
N LEU A 12 4.30 3.77 5.03
CA LEU A 12 4.75 2.80 6.02
C LEU A 12 3.64 1.83 6.43
N LEU A 13 2.41 2.28 6.48
CA LEU A 13 1.25 1.40 6.62
C LEU A 13 1.08 0.52 5.36
N CYS A 14 1.36 1.07 4.17
CA CYS A 14 1.29 0.33 2.91
C CYS A 14 2.51 -0.55 2.59
N LYS A 15 3.70 -0.29 3.17
CA LYS A 15 4.93 -1.10 2.92
C LYS A 15 5.14 -2.24 3.89
N CYS A 16 4.40 -2.33 4.98
CA CYS A 16 4.39 -3.52 5.82
C CYS A 16 3.54 -4.58 5.10
N SER A 17 4.22 -5.40 4.31
CA SER A 17 3.66 -6.62 3.73
C SER A 17 2.80 -7.36 4.74
N LEU A 18 1.58 -7.68 4.31
CA LEU A 18 0.73 -8.81 4.69
C LEU A 18 1.16 -9.53 5.98
N TRP A 19 0.65 -9.07 7.11
CA TRP A 19 0.40 -9.92 8.24
C TRP A 19 -1.10 -9.81 8.56
N ALA A 20 -1.97 -10.18 7.61
CA ALA A 20 -3.19 -10.86 8.00
C ALA A 20 -2.69 -12.03 8.84
N GLN A 21 -3.38 -12.37 9.92
CA GLN A 21 -3.03 -13.55 10.68
C GLN A 21 -3.19 -14.75 9.75
N ASP A 22 -2.11 -15.13 9.07
CA ASP A 22 -2.08 -16.29 8.22
C ASP A 22 -2.14 -17.51 9.13
N VAL A 23 -2.95 -18.47 8.73
CA VAL A 23 -2.88 -19.81 9.30
C VAL A 23 -1.44 -20.27 9.17
N ARG A 24 -0.79 -20.62 10.28
CA ARG A 24 0.62 -21.03 10.24
C ARG A 24 0.73 -22.53 10.11
N VAL A 25 1.64 -22.98 9.26
CA VAL A 25 1.99 -24.38 9.19
C VAL A 25 2.90 -24.73 10.38
N LYS A 26 2.40 -25.59 11.26
CA LYS A 26 3.19 -26.11 12.38
C LYS A 26 4.14 -27.23 11.95
N SER A 27 3.66 -28.11 11.08
CA SER A 27 4.46 -29.15 10.44
C SER A 27 3.78 -29.68 9.19
N PHE A 28 4.58 -30.09 8.22
CA PHE A 28 4.11 -30.81 7.04
C PHE A 28 5.08 -31.97 6.76
N SER A 29 4.57 -33.19 6.72
CA SER A 29 5.41 -34.38 6.56
C SER A 29 4.65 -35.53 5.92
N LEU A 30 5.37 -36.40 5.20
CA LEU A 30 4.88 -37.69 4.75
C LEU A 30 4.62 -38.59 5.99
N ASP A 31 3.47 -39.28 6.00
CA ASP A 31 3.19 -40.36 6.95
C ASP A 31 3.31 -41.72 6.24
N PRO A 32 4.45 -42.38 6.32
CA PRO A 32 4.67 -43.66 5.63
C PRO A 32 3.87 -44.83 6.23
N THR A 33 3.25 -44.65 7.39
CA THR A 33 2.46 -45.68 8.08
C THR A 33 0.98 -45.58 7.75
N ASP A 34 0.53 -44.42 7.24
CA ASP A 34 -0.87 -44.20 6.82
C ASP A 34 -1.06 -44.61 5.37
N LEU A 35 -1.74 -45.70 5.14
CA LEU A 35 -2.03 -46.26 3.81
C LEU A 35 -3.41 -45.84 3.27
N THR A 36 -4.05 -44.84 3.86
CA THR A 36 -5.41 -44.41 3.46
C THR A 36 -5.49 -44.01 1.95
N ALA A 37 -4.49 -43.26 1.45
CA ALA A 37 -4.42 -42.88 0.04
C ALA A 37 -4.40 -44.09 -0.91
N GLN A 38 -3.73 -45.18 -0.52
CA GLN A 38 -3.69 -46.41 -1.30
C GLN A 38 -4.99 -47.20 -1.20
N HIS A 39 -5.61 -47.28 -0.03
CA HIS A 39 -6.82 -48.04 0.23
C HIS A 39 -8.05 -47.38 -0.39
N GLU A 40 -8.19 -46.09 -0.33
CA GLU A 40 -9.30 -45.35 -0.96
C GLU A 40 -9.16 -45.27 -2.49
N ASN A 41 -7.94 -45.42 -3.02
CA ASN A 41 -7.65 -45.54 -4.46
C ASN A 41 -8.29 -44.44 -5.32
N VAL A 42 -8.25 -43.17 -4.82
CA VAL A 42 -8.75 -42.02 -5.54
C VAL A 42 -7.81 -41.71 -6.71
N LYS A 43 -8.39 -41.53 -7.89
CA LYS A 43 -7.65 -41.26 -9.13
C LYS A 43 -8.06 -39.96 -9.76
N ASP A 44 -7.12 -39.32 -10.44
CA ASP A 44 -7.36 -38.13 -11.25
C ASP A 44 -8.03 -38.46 -12.61
N ALA A 45 -8.22 -37.43 -13.43
CA ALA A 45 -8.83 -37.57 -14.76
C ALA A 45 -7.99 -38.42 -15.76
N ASN A 46 -6.70 -38.61 -15.50
CA ASN A 46 -5.76 -39.41 -16.28
C ASN A 46 -5.70 -40.87 -15.78
N GLY A 47 -6.35 -41.17 -14.67
CA GLY A 47 -6.34 -42.50 -14.03
C GLY A 47 -5.16 -42.73 -13.12
N GLU A 48 -4.35 -41.68 -12.79
CA GLU A 48 -3.23 -41.76 -11.88
C GLU A 48 -3.69 -41.60 -10.42
N MET A 49 -2.95 -42.24 -9.50
CA MET A 49 -3.28 -42.22 -8.08
C MET A 49 -3.06 -40.83 -7.51
N CYS A 50 -4.04 -40.30 -6.76
CA CYS A 50 -3.92 -39.05 -6.05
C CYS A 50 -3.11 -39.20 -4.74
N ALA A 51 -2.45 -38.13 -4.30
CA ALA A 51 -1.94 -38.02 -2.95
C ALA A 51 -3.05 -37.55 -2.00
N LEU A 52 -2.99 -37.96 -0.74
CA LEU A 52 -3.88 -37.51 0.33
C LEU A 52 -3.14 -36.58 1.27
N ILE A 53 -3.68 -35.40 1.52
CA ILE A 53 -3.24 -34.49 2.59
C ILE A 53 -4.28 -34.51 3.70
N LYS A 54 -3.91 -34.97 4.89
CA LYS A 54 -4.70 -34.84 6.10
C LYS A 54 -4.38 -33.51 6.76
N VAL A 55 -5.27 -32.54 6.60
CA VAL A 55 -5.11 -31.17 7.11
C VAL A 55 -5.72 -31.08 8.51
N GLN A 56 -4.87 -31.03 9.53
CA GLN A 56 -5.29 -30.87 10.92
C GLN A 56 -5.41 -29.39 11.27
N ILE A 57 -6.64 -28.91 11.36
CA ILE A 57 -6.98 -27.51 11.64
C ILE A 57 -8.27 -27.46 12.48
N VAL A 58 -8.30 -26.58 13.49
CA VAL A 58 -9.46 -26.40 14.36
C VAL A 58 -10.33 -25.27 13.81
N ASP A 59 -11.04 -25.52 12.71
CA ASP A 59 -12.03 -24.61 12.13
C ASP A 59 -13.05 -25.44 11.33
N ASP A 60 -14.35 -25.16 11.53
CA ASP A 60 -15.43 -25.93 10.88
C ASP A 60 -15.75 -25.44 9.46
N LYS A 61 -15.15 -24.31 9.02
CA LYS A 61 -15.39 -23.71 7.71
C LYS A 61 -14.08 -23.42 6.99
N VAL A 62 -13.44 -24.48 6.54
CA VAL A 62 -12.20 -24.39 5.76
C VAL A 62 -12.51 -24.67 4.31
N THR A 63 -11.96 -23.86 3.42
CA THR A 63 -11.99 -24.07 1.97
C THR A 63 -10.58 -24.26 1.46
N PHE A 64 -10.44 -25.12 0.47
CA PHE A 64 -9.17 -25.48 -0.12
C PHE A 64 -9.15 -25.10 -1.61
N GLY A 65 -7.99 -24.68 -2.11
CA GLY A 65 -7.75 -24.37 -3.52
C GLY A 65 -6.44 -24.97 -4.01
N GLY A 66 -6.34 -25.19 -5.32
CA GLY A 66 -5.23 -25.86 -5.98
C GLY A 66 -5.71 -27.07 -6.78
N ASP A 67 -4.82 -28.01 -7.06
CA ASP A 67 -5.12 -29.22 -7.89
C ASP A 67 -5.83 -30.31 -7.08
N ILE A 68 -7.01 -29.98 -6.53
CA ILE A 68 -7.80 -30.82 -5.63
C ILE A 68 -8.75 -31.71 -6.43
N ILE A 69 -8.89 -32.96 -6.01
CA ILE A 69 -9.79 -33.94 -6.59
C ILE A 69 -10.95 -34.24 -5.65
N GLY A 70 -12.16 -33.93 -6.09
CA GLY A 70 -13.37 -34.10 -5.30
C GLY A 70 -13.55 -33.04 -4.21
N GLU A 71 -14.57 -33.24 -3.35
CA GLU A 71 -14.79 -32.39 -2.20
C GLU A 71 -14.00 -32.90 -0.97
N PRO A 72 -13.28 -32.03 -0.24
CA PRO A 72 -12.59 -32.41 0.98
C PRO A 72 -13.55 -33.01 2.01
N LYS A 73 -13.19 -34.14 2.61
CA LYS A 73 -13.99 -34.79 3.65
C LYS A 73 -13.59 -34.21 5.02
N HIS A 74 -14.54 -33.72 5.78
CA HIS A 74 -14.34 -33.18 7.12
C HIS A 74 -14.59 -34.24 8.21
N ASN A 75 -13.57 -34.53 9.00
CA ASN A 75 -13.58 -35.51 10.11
C ASN A 75 -13.15 -34.81 11.42
N GLN A 76 -14.08 -34.29 12.19
CA GLN A 76 -13.83 -33.54 13.45
C GLN A 76 -12.89 -32.33 13.24
N ASN A 77 -11.59 -32.46 13.55
CA ASN A 77 -10.57 -31.41 13.42
C ASN A 77 -9.58 -31.69 12.26
N GLU A 78 -9.95 -32.54 11.32
CA GLU A 78 -9.10 -32.95 10.22
C GLU A 78 -9.90 -32.97 8.91
N TYR A 79 -9.29 -32.47 7.83
CA TYR A 79 -9.83 -32.53 6.47
C TYR A 79 -8.98 -33.46 5.63
N ASP A 80 -9.61 -34.43 4.98
CA ASP A 80 -8.99 -35.29 3.97
C ASP A 80 -9.09 -34.60 2.61
N VAL A 81 -7.96 -34.17 2.06
CA VAL A 81 -7.87 -33.42 0.80
C VAL A 81 -7.08 -34.24 -0.21
N TYR A 82 -7.73 -34.76 -1.25
CA TYR A 82 -7.06 -35.44 -2.34
C TYR A 82 -6.55 -34.44 -3.38
N VAL A 83 -5.29 -34.60 -3.79
CA VAL A 83 -4.62 -33.75 -4.76
C VAL A 83 -3.92 -34.59 -5.84
N VAL A 84 -3.75 -33.99 -7.03
CA VAL A 84 -3.08 -34.64 -8.16
C VAL A 84 -1.63 -34.98 -7.81
N ASP A 85 -1.11 -36.09 -8.37
CA ASP A 85 0.31 -36.45 -8.28
C ASP A 85 1.19 -35.32 -8.82
N GLY A 86 2.29 -35.02 -8.13
CA GLY A 86 3.18 -33.89 -8.49
C GLY A 86 2.74 -32.51 -8.00
N THR A 87 1.62 -32.41 -7.26
CA THR A 87 1.18 -31.11 -6.67
C THR A 87 2.27 -30.55 -5.76
N GLN A 88 2.58 -29.26 -5.90
CA GLN A 88 3.66 -28.56 -5.18
C GLN A 88 3.15 -27.53 -4.16
N ARG A 89 1.85 -27.19 -4.21
CA ARG A 89 1.24 -26.17 -3.35
C ARG A 89 -0.23 -26.44 -3.07
N LEU A 90 -0.70 -25.94 -1.92
CA LEU A 90 -2.10 -25.98 -1.52
C LEU A 90 -2.50 -24.62 -0.96
N THR A 91 -3.68 -24.14 -1.35
CA THR A 91 -4.25 -22.89 -0.77
C THR A 91 -5.29 -23.27 0.27
N ILE A 92 -5.22 -22.69 1.47
CA ILE A 92 -6.17 -22.88 2.56
C ILE A 92 -6.78 -21.54 2.94
N SER A 93 -8.11 -21.49 3.03
CA SER A 93 -8.85 -20.32 3.52
C SER A 93 -9.81 -20.75 4.62
N THR A 94 -9.94 -19.94 5.65
CA THR A 94 -10.95 -20.12 6.71
C THR A 94 -11.91 -18.91 6.71
N ALA A 95 -12.98 -18.99 7.48
CA ALA A 95 -13.91 -17.86 7.62
C ALA A 95 -13.26 -16.60 8.25
N SER A 96 -12.14 -16.78 8.95
CA SER A 96 -11.45 -15.74 9.75
C SER A 96 -10.06 -15.37 9.23
N THR A 97 -9.54 -16.03 8.19
CA THR A 97 -8.20 -15.79 7.65
C THR A 97 -8.21 -15.55 6.14
N LEU A 98 -7.19 -14.85 5.64
CA LEU A 98 -6.98 -14.76 4.20
C LEU A 98 -6.56 -16.12 3.61
N PRO A 99 -6.78 -16.34 2.29
CA PRO A 99 -6.24 -17.51 1.61
C PRO A 99 -4.72 -17.57 1.78
N THR A 100 -4.24 -18.62 2.44
CA THR A 100 -2.82 -18.88 2.67
C THR A 100 -2.36 -19.92 1.65
N GLU A 101 -1.39 -19.56 0.81
CA GLU A 101 -0.75 -20.48 -0.12
C GLU A 101 0.45 -21.15 0.57
N ILE A 102 0.45 -22.48 0.59
CA ILE A 102 1.48 -23.31 1.23
C ILE A 102 2.28 -23.96 0.12
N GLU A 103 3.53 -23.54 -0.06
CA GLU A 103 4.49 -24.19 -0.95
C GLU A 103 5.20 -25.31 -0.20
N PHE A 104 5.09 -26.54 -0.69
CA PHE A 104 5.58 -27.73 0.02
C PHE A 104 7.10 -27.83 0.08
N SER A 105 7.81 -27.22 -0.87
CA SER A 105 9.28 -27.12 -0.88
C SER A 105 9.85 -26.45 0.36
N GLN A 106 9.10 -25.53 1.00
CA GLN A 106 9.49 -24.87 2.24
C GLN A 106 9.58 -25.86 3.44
N TYR A 107 8.96 -27.02 3.30
CA TYR A 107 8.94 -28.09 4.31
C TYR A 107 9.73 -29.32 3.88
N GLY A 108 10.57 -29.17 2.84
CA GLY A 108 11.42 -30.25 2.32
C GLY A 108 10.71 -31.27 1.43
N ILE A 109 9.52 -30.94 0.94
CA ILE A 109 8.72 -31.78 0.04
C ILE A 109 8.62 -31.03 -1.29
N GLU A 110 9.39 -31.46 -2.31
CA GLU A 110 9.40 -30.79 -3.61
C GLU A 110 8.08 -30.98 -4.36
N GLU A 111 7.50 -32.17 -4.27
CA GLU A 111 6.22 -32.54 -4.89
C GLU A 111 5.56 -33.69 -4.13
N LEU A 112 4.25 -33.77 -4.15
CA LEU A 112 3.50 -34.88 -3.55
C LEU A 112 3.47 -36.09 -4.48
N LYS A 113 3.51 -37.27 -3.92
CA LYS A 113 3.46 -38.53 -4.67
C LYS A 113 2.11 -39.23 -4.52
N GLY A 114 1.50 -39.58 -5.62
CA GLY A 114 0.24 -40.31 -5.65
C GLY A 114 0.29 -41.62 -4.85
N GLY A 115 -0.81 -41.93 -4.19
CA GLY A 115 -0.89 -43.07 -3.28
C GLY A 115 -0.17 -42.90 -1.94
N SER A 116 0.38 -41.70 -1.64
CA SER A 116 1.01 -41.37 -0.37
C SER A 116 0.11 -40.49 0.47
N THR A 117 0.17 -40.67 1.80
CA THR A 117 -0.55 -39.83 2.77
C THR A 117 0.42 -38.84 3.44
N TYR A 118 0.05 -37.59 3.48
CA TYR A 118 0.79 -36.50 4.12
C TYR A 118 -0.06 -35.90 5.23
N VAL A 119 0.59 -35.44 6.30
CA VAL A 119 -0.07 -34.76 7.43
C VAL A 119 0.39 -33.32 7.49
N LEU A 120 -0.54 -32.39 7.28
CA LEU A 120 -0.35 -30.96 7.40
C LEU A 120 -1.01 -30.47 8.68
N LYS A 121 -0.21 -30.11 9.68
CA LYS A 121 -0.70 -29.53 10.94
C LYS A 121 -0.67 -28.02 10.84
N MET A 122 -1.84 -27.43 11.03
CA MET A 122 -2.01 -25.99 11.02
C MET A 122 -2.16 -25.46 12.43
N GLU A 123 -1.62 -24.30 12.67
CA GLU A 123 -1.81 -23.54 13.90
C GLU A 123 -2.60 -22.28 13.56
N MET A 124 -3.82 -22.22 14.10
CA MET A 124 -4.59 -20.98 14.03
C MET A 124 -3.91 -19.96 14.93
N PRO A 125 -3.77 -18.69 14.51
CA PRO A 125 -3.29 -17.66 15.40
C PRO A 125 -4.16 -17.66 16.63
N GLU A 126 -3.56 -17.72 17.82
CA GLU A 126 -4.27 -17.57 19.09
C GLU A 126 -4.94 -16.21 19.12
N ASN A 127 -6.18 -16.13 18.63
CA ASN A 127 -7.08 -15.06 19.02
C ASN A 127 -7.35 -15.31 20.49
N ALA A 128 -6.73 -14.55 21.38
CA ALA A 128 -7.14 -14.54 22.77
C ALA A 128 -8.66 -14.30 22.78
N PRO A 129 -9.45 -15.20 23.33
CA PRO A 129 -10.88 -14.98 23.47
C PRO A 129 -11.08 -13.63 24.18
N GLY A 130 -12.09 -12.88 23.81
CA GLY A 130 -12.27 -11.53 24.33
C GLY A 130 -13.69 -11.03 24.20
N VAL A 131 -13.94 -9.85 24.71
CA VAL A 131 -15.20 -9.14 24.58
C VAL A 131 -14.97 -7.77 23.98
N THR A 132 -15.87 -7.38 23.07
CA THR A 132 -16.05 -6.00 22.64
C THR A 132 -17.31 -5.45 23.28
N PHE A 133 -17.20 -4.46 24.16
CA PHE A 133 -18.34 -3.68 24.64
C PHE A 133 -18.63 -2.55 23.65
N GLU A 134 -19.80 -2.56 23.03
CA GLU A 134 -20.27 -1.48 22.16
C GLU A 134 -21.26 -0.61 22.94
N VAL A 135 -20.79 0.53 23.46
CA VAL A 135 -21.61 1.45 24.28
C VAL A 135 -22.08 2.65 23.44
N GLY A 136 -21.42 2.95 22.34
CA GLY A 136 -21.74 4.07 21.45
C GLY A 136 -21.42 5.45 22.03
N MET A 137 -20.74 5.52 23.19
CA MET A 137 -20.34 6.74 23.87
C MET A 137 -18.87 6.68 24.30
N GLN A 138 -18.17 7.81 24.14
CA GLN A 138 -16.73 7.93 24.47
C GLN A 138 -16.51 8.01 25.99
N HIS A 139 -15.35 7.52 26.44
CA HIS A 139 -14.86 7.65 27.82
C HIS A 139 -15.85 7.11 28.88
N VAL A 140 -16.64 6.12 28.50
CA VAL A 140 -17.49 5.40 29.45
C VAL A 140 -16.59 4.49 30.29
N GLN A 141 -16.70 4.59 31.60
CA GLN A 141 -15.97 3.71 32.50
C GLN A 141 -16.60 2.31 32.46
N VAL A 142 -15.78 1.33 32.17
CA VAL A 142 -16.14 -0.09 32.15
C VAL A 142 -15.25 -0.81 33.15
N ILE A 143 -15.82 -1.47 34.13
CA ILE A 143 -15.13 -2.29 35.11
C ILE A 143 -15.40 -3.75 34.76
N VAL A 144 -14.37 -4.53 34.54
CA VAL A 144 -14.48 -5.98 34.30
C VAL A 144 -13.63 -6.71 35.34
N ASP A 145 -14.24 -7.59 36.10
CA ASP A 145 -13.61 -8.33 37.20
C ASP A 145 -12.80 -7.44 38.16
N GLY A 146 -13.37 -6.25 38.46
CA GLY A 146 -12.75 -5.26 39.36
C GLY A 146 -11.64 -4.41 38.74
N LYS A 147 -11.27 -4.62 37.46
CA LYS A 147 -10.29 -3.77 36.75
C LYS A 147 -11.01 -2.70 35.94
N GLU A 148 -10.49 -1.47 36.00
CA GLU A 148 -11.07 -0.32 35.30
C GLU A 148 -10.53 -0.12 33.91
N TYR A 149 -11.42 0.16 32.97
CA TYR A 149 -11.16 0.46 31.57
C TYR A 149 -12.07 1.61 31.11
N GLN A 150 -11.81 2.14 29.92
CA GLN A 150 -12.68 3.16 29.30
C GLN A 150 -12.94 2.81 27.84
N THR A 151 -14.13 3.15 27.35
CA THR A 151 -14.44 3.07 25.92
C THR A 151 -13.61 4.09 25.14
N ASP A 152 -13.28 3.72 23.91
CA ASP A 152 -12.57 4.59 22.97
C ASP A 152 -13.51 5.69 22.39
N GLU A 153 -12.99 6.47 21.44
CA GLU A 153 -13.69 7.56 20.78
C GLU A 153 -14.89 7.09 19.95
N MET A 154 -14.98 5.80 19.64
CA MET A 154 -16.15 5.18 18.98
C MET A 154 -17.19 4.67 19.98
N GLY A 155 -16.87 4.76 21.25
CA GLY A 155 -17.72 4.23 22.32
C GLY A 155 -17.65 2.72 22.46
N ALA A 156 -16.53 2.12 22.05
CA ALA A 156 -16.30 0.69 22.16
C ALA A 156 -15.05 0.39 23.01
N LEU A 157 -15.03 -0.80 23.61
CA LEU A 157 -13.91 -1.30 24.39
C LEU A 157 -13.65 -2.77 24.04
N ASP A 158 -12.46 -3.05 23.53
CA ASP A 158 -12.00 -4.43 23.26
C ASP A 158 -11.13 -4.91 24.40
N LEU A 159 -11.50 -6.03 25.02
CA LEU A 159 -10.75 -6.65 26.10
C LEU A 159 -10.43 -8.11 25.81
N PRO A 160 -9.15 -8.51 25.78
CA PRO A 160 -8.78 -9.91 25.81
C PRO A 160 -9.14 -10.45 27.20
N LEU A 161 -10.00 -11.45 27.26
CA LEU A 161 -10.41 -12.11 28.50
C LEU A 161 -10.19 -13.61 28.38
N ALA A 162 -9.79 -14.23 29.49
CA ALA A 162 -9.66 -15.68 29.55
C ALA A 162 -11.05 -16.36 29.39
N LYS A 163 -11.04 -17.63 28.98
CA LYS A 163 -12.28 -18.42 28.94
C LYS A 163 -12.90 -18.51 30.35
N GLY A 164 -14.17 -18.17 30.47
CA GLY A 164 -14.89 -18.19 31.74
C GLY A 164 -16.03 -17.18 31.80
N THR A 165 -16.60 -17.02 32.99
CA THR A 165 -17.65 -16.01 33.26
C THR A 165 -17.00 -14.80 33.93
N HIS A 166 -17.22 -13.64 33.37
CA HIS A 166 -16.69 -12.36 33.82
C HIS A 166 -17.82 -11.42 34.22
N SER A 167 -17.61 -10.70 35.33
CA SER A 167 -18.53 -9.65 35.76
C SER A 167 -18.16 -8.31 35.13
N TYR A 168 -19.15 -7.51 34.76
CA TYR A 168 -18.87 -6.15 34.29
C TYR A 168 -19.80 -5.12 34.90
N SER A 169 -19.34 -3.90 35.05
CA SER A 169 -20.19 -2.74 35.32
C SER A 169 -19.78 -1.55 34.45
N ILE A 170 -20.75 -0.81 33.96
CA ILE A 170 -20.57 0.29 33.03
C ILE A 170 -21.19 1.55 33.63
N SER A 171 -20.40 2.63 33.71
CA SER A 171 -20.84 3.90 34.29
C SER A 171 -20.31 5.08 33.49
N LEU A 172 -21.16 6.11 33.38
CA LEU A 172 -20.82 7.41 32.82
C LEU A 172 -21.54 8.48 33.62
N GLN A 173 -20.85 9.58 33.93
CA GLN A 173 -21.49 10.66 34.66
C GLN A 173 -22.73 11.19 33.93
N GLY A 174 -23.87 11.21 34.59
CA GLY A 174 -25.14 11.61 34.00
C GLY A 174 -25.96 10.50 33.38
N TYR A 175 -25.50 9.25 33.48
CA TYR A 175 -26.23 8.06 33.03
C TYR A 175 -26.39 7.05 34.15
N LYS A 176 -27.40 6.18 34.02
CA LYS A 176 -27.60 5.09 34.97
C LYS A 176 -26.53 4.03 34.82
N LYS A 177 -25.96 3.58 35.95
CA LYS A 177 -24.98 2.48 35.98
C LYS A 177 -25.66 1.19 35.51
N GLN A 178 -24.94 0.43 34.67
CA GLN A 178 -25.35 -0.90 34.24
C GLN A 178 -24.37 -1.96 34.72
N GLU A 179 -24.87 -3.11 35.12
CA GLU A 179 -24.07 -4.24 35.60
C GLU A 179 -24.58 -5.54 34.98
N GLY A 180 -23.68 -6.51 34.83
CA GLY A 180 -24.03 -7.81 34.27
C GLY A 180 -22.87 -8.80 34.27
N THR A 181 -23.11 -9.93 33.65
CA THR A 181 -22.06 -10.95 33.43
C THR A 181 -21.96 -11.28 31.95
N ILE A 182 -20.78 -11.74 31.53
CA ILE A 182 -20.50 -12.18 30.19
C ILE A 182 -19.72 -13.50 30.23
N VAL A 183 -20.04 -14.44 29.36
CA VAL A 183 -19.38 -15.73 29.25
C VAL A 183 -18.50 -15.72 28.00
N ILE A 184 -17.22 -15.94 28.20
CA ILE A 184 -16.23 -16.06 27.12
C ILE A 184 -15.94 -17.54 26.93
N ASP A 185 -16.16 -18.05 25.72
CA ASP A 185 -15.80 -19.42 25.33
C ASP A 185 -14.70 -19.42 24.25
N LYS A 186 -15.00 -19.80 23.03
CA LYS A 186 -14.02 -19.95 21.92
C LYS A 186 -14.07 -18.78 20.94
N ILE A 187 -15.13 -18.02 20.94
CA ILE A 187 -15.39 -16.93 19.98
C ILE A 187 -15.45 -15.61 20.73
N PRO A 188 -14.86 -14.52 20.21
CA PRO A 188 -15.02 -13.18 20.77
C PRO A 188 -16.49 -12.80 20.86
N VAL A 189 -16.87 -12.22 22.00
CA VAL A 189 -18.26 -11.81 22.26
C VAL A 189 -18.41 -10.31 22.04
N VAL A 190 -19.41 -9.90 21.26
CA VAL A 190 -19.81 -8.49 21.16
C VAL A 190 -20.97 -8.25 22.11
N LYS A 191 -20.84 -7.26 22.98
CA LYS A 191 -21.87 -6.87 23.96
C LYS A 191 -22.32 -5.45 23.67
N ASP A 192 -23.50 -5.34 23.06
CA ASP A 192 -24.16 -4.04 22.86
C ASP A 192 -24.74 -3.52 24.17
N ILE A 193 -24.45 -2.27 24.50
CA ILE A 193 -24.89 -1.58 25.71
C ILE A 193 -25.56 -0.27 25.34
N THR A 194 -26.84 -0.15 25.66
CA THR A 194 -27.58 1.12 25.53
C THR A 194 -27.60 1.82 26.88
N MET A 195 -26.95 2.97 27.00
CA MET A 195 -26.92 3.76 28.24
C MET A 195 -28.15 4.62 28.39
N GLU A 196 -28.89 4.46 29.52
CA GLU A 196 -30.00 5.31 29.88
C GLU A 196 -29.54 6.58 30.63
N ARG A 197 -30.05 7.75 30.25
CA ARG A 197 -29.73 9.03 30.92
C ARG A 197 -30.19 9.06 32.38
N GLY A 198 -29.28 9.49 33.26
CA GLY A 198 -29.59 9.85 34.64
C GLY A 198 -29.89 11.36 34.77
N ASP A 199 -30.30 11.82 35.93
CA ASP A 199 -30.85 13.19 36.17
C ASP A 199 -29.85 14.36 36.01
N GLY A 200 -28.54 14.10 35.79
CA GLY A 200 -27.47 15.12 35.80
C GLY A 200 -27.21 15.88 34.49
N LEU A 201 -27.74 15.42 33.33
CA LEU A 201 -27.53 16.04 31.99
C LEU A 201 -28.81 16.49 31.30
N VAL A 202 -29.95 16.45 32.01
CA VAL A 202 -31.28 16.69 31.42
C VAL A 202 -31.41 18.07 30.77
N ASN A 203 -30.59 19.05 31.18
CA ASN A 203 -30.69 20.45 30.73
C ASN A 203 -29.44 20.98 30.00
N LYS A 204 -28.55 20.14 29.47
CA LYS A 204 -27.33 20.58 28.78
C LYS A 204 -27.10 19.81 27.48
N GLY A 205 -26.59 20.50 26.48
CA GLY A 205 -25.96 19.91 25.29
C GLY A 205 -24.45 20.03 25.39
N LEU A 206 -23.76 19.30 24.54
CA LEU A 206 -22.30 19.30 24.46
C LEU A 206 -21.85 19.99 23.15
N LEU A 207 -20.87 20.89 23.28
CA LEU A 207 -20.24 21.57 22.17
C LEU A 207 -18.75 21.21 22.15
N SER A 208 -18.23 20.78 21.02
CA SER A 208 -16.81 20.60 20.78
C SER A 208 -16.39 21.40 19.56
N ILE A 209 -15.29 22.17 19.69
CA ILE A 209 -14.75 23.02 18.61
C ILE A 209 -13.30 22.67 18.38
N THR A 210 -12.98 22.32 17.14
CA THR A 210 -11.59 22.11 16.70
C THR A 210 -11.04 23.42 16.15
N TYR A 211 -9.97 23.95 16.70
CA TYR A 211 -9.32 25.18 16.30
C TYR A 211 -7.79 25.05 16.41
N PRO A 212 -6.99 25.92 15.73
CA PRO A 212 -5.53 25.88 15.82
C PRO A 212 -5.04 26.00 17.27
N LYS A 213 -4.10 25.18 17.68
CA LYS A 213 -3.63 25.03 19.08
C LYS A 213 -2.93 26.25 19.67
N ASP A 214 -2.36 27.10 18.81
CA ASP A 214 -1.76 28.38 19.18
C ASP A 214 -2.76 29.55 19.12
N ALA A 215 -4.05 29.24 18.98
CA ALA A 215 -5.15 30.18 19.09
C ALA A 215 -5.80 30.10 20.48
N THR A 216 -6.49 31.17 20.87
CA THR A 216 -7.30 31.22 22.07
C THR A 216 -8.78 31.21 21.71
N LEU A 217 -9.56 30.40 22.42
CA LEU A 217 -11.01 30.32 22.27
C LEU A 217 -11.69 31.11 23.39
N THR A 218 -12.55 32.05 23.00
CA THR A 218 -13.42 32.79 23.94
C THR A 218 -14.88 32.48 23.64
N ILE A 219 -15.64 32.13 24.67
CA ILE A 219 -17.08 31.83 24.59
C ILE A 219 -17.83 32.88 25.38
N ILE A 220 -18.75 33.58 24.72
CA ILE A 220 -19.61 34.64 25.32
C ILE A 220 -21.08 34.22 25.17
N PRO A 221 -21.81 34.10 26.27
CA PRO A 221 -23.25 33.85 26.20
C PRO A 221 -23.98 35.08 25.61
N LEU A 222 -24.87 34.82 24.65
CA LEU A 222 -25.74 35.87 24.07
C LEU A 222 -27.09 35.96 24.78
N ASN A 223 -27.73 34.80 25.01
CA ASN A 223 -29.06 34.68 25.64
C ASN A 223 -29.10 33.41 26.51
N SER A 224 -28.12 33.18 27.36
CA SER A 224 -28.11 31.99 28.19
C SER A 224 -27.90 32.30 29.67
N SER A 225 -28.56 31.51 30.50
CA SER A 225 -28.43 31.55 31.96
C SER A 225 -27.16 30.84 32.48
N LEU A 226 -26.43 30.15 31.63
CA LEU A 226 -25.23 29.38 31.97
C LEU A 226 -23.98 30.05 31.41
N ALA A 227 -23.22 30.68 32.30
CA ALA A 227 -21.88 31.12 31.96
C ALA A 227 -20.96 29.91 31.71
N PRO A 228 -20.02 29.98 30.74
CA PRO A 228 -19.01 28.94 30.51
C PRO A 228 -18.20 28.70 31.81
N ALA A 229 -17.99 27.45 32.15
CA ALA A 229 -17.34 27.08 33.43
C ALA A 229 -15.83 27.43 33.47
N LYS A 230 -15.20 27.71 32.33
CA LYS A 230 -13.76 28.00 32.21
C LYS A 230 -13.52 29.25 31.37
N LYS A 231 -12.38 29.92 31.59
CA LYS A 231 -11.92 31.03 30.74
C LYS A 231 -11.10 30.57 29.53
N THR A 232 -10.56 29.38 29.57
CA THR A 232 -9.74 28.78 28.49
C THR A 232 -10.16 27.33 28.24
N TYR A 233 -10.25 26.96 26.99
CA TYR A 233 -10.64 25.61 26.54
C TYR A 233 -9.52 25.00 25.69
N ILE A 234 -9.48 23.68 25.66
CA ILE A 234 -8.57 22.93 24.78
C ILE A 234 -9.31 22.61 23.49
N THR A 235 -8.60 22.63 22.35
CA THR A 235 -9.20 22.26 21.06
C THR A 235 -9.77 20.85 21.12
N GLY A 236 -11.04 20.69 20.73
CA GLY A 236 -11.75 19.41 20.77
C GLY A 236 -12.39 19.06 22.13
N GLU A 237 -12.18 19.86 23.19
CA GLU A 237 -12.83 19.63 24.50
C GLU A 237 -14.35 19.69 24.36
N GLN A 238 -15.06 18.77 25.06
CA GLN A 238 -16.51 18.79 25.14
C GLN A 238 -16.97 19.80 26.20
N ILE A 239 -17.68 20.83 25.77
CA ILE A 239 -18.10 21.95 26.62
C ILE A 239 -19.60 21.83 26.85
N PRO A 240 -20.07 21.58 28.09
CA PRO A 240 -21.49 21.50 28.41
C PRO A 240 -22.13 22.90 28.46
N LEU A 241 -23.01 23.20 27.52
CA LEU A 241 -23.66 24.48 27.31
C LEU A 241 -25.19 24.32 27.13
N ASN A 242 -25.95 25.41 27.33
CA ASN A 242 -27.38 25.49 26.98
C ASN A 242 -27.73 26.94 26.64
N GLY A 243 -28.09 27.20 25.39
CA GLY A 243 -28.47 28.53 24.90
C GLY A 243 -27.60 29.00 23.71
N ASP A 244 -27.64 30.31 23.47
CA ASP A 244 -26.91 30.95 22.33
C ASP A 244 -25.60 31.54 22.81
N TYR A 245 -24.55 31.23 22.05
CA TYR A 245 -23.18 31.66 22.34
C TYR A 245 -22.51 32.27 21.14
N GLN A 246 -21.73 33.31 21.37
CA GLN A 246 -20.74 33.83 20.44
C GLN A 246 -19.38 33.28 20.78
N ILE A 247 -18.73 32.64 19.83
CA ILE A 247 -17.44 32.02 19.98
C ILE A 247 -16.44 32.74 19.11
N THR A 248 -15.39 33.29 19.74
CA THR A 248 -14.32 34.00 19.01
C THR A 248 -13.02 33.25 19.16
N ILE A 249 -12.39 32.97 18.02
CA ILE A 249 -11.08 32.35 17.93
C ILE A 249 -10.08 33.41 17.52
N ASN A 250 -9.11 33.66 18.40
CA ASN A 250 -8.04 34.63 18.22
C ASN A 250 -6.70 33.91 18.05
N LYS A 251 -5.98 34.26 16.98
CA LYS A 251 -4.60 33.82 16.76
C LYS A 251 -3.72 35.03 16.41
N LYS A 252 -2.58 35.16 17.05
CA LYS A 252 -1.65 36.25 16.81
C LYS A 252 -1.25 36.33 15.34
N LYS A 253 -1.41 37.49 14.70
CA LYS A 253 -1.20 37.79 13.26
C LYS A 253 -2.28 37.26 12.29
N TYR A 254 -3.44 36.87 12.81
CA TYR A 254 -4.59 36.48 12.02
C TYR A 254 -5.82 37.33 12.37
N VAL A 255 -6.73 37.45 11.43
CA VAL A 255 -8.02 38.10 11.67
C VAL A 255 -8.85 37.20 12.59
N PRO A 256 -9.39 37.70 13.73
CA PRO A 256 -10.22 36.91 14.61
C PRO A 256 -11.44 36.37 13.90
N LYS A 257 -11.71 35.05 14.06
CA LYS A 257 -12.92 34.41 13.49
C LYS A 257 -13.97 34.29 14.57
N THR A 258 -15.15 34.85 14.32
CA THR A 258 -16.28 34.79 15.24
C THR A 258 -17.41 33.99 14.62
N ILE A 259 -17.97 33.04 15.39
CA ILE A 259 -19.12 32.23 15.01
C ILE A 259 -20.19 32.26 16.09
N SER A 260 -21.46 32.15 15.70
CA SER A 260 -22.59 31.99 16.63
C SER A 260 -23.01 30.54 16.65
N VAL A 261 -23.26 29.99 17.83
CA VAL A 261 -23.69 28.62 18.05
C VAL A 261 -24.81 28.56 19.08
N THR A 262 -25.89 27.87 18.72
CA THR A 262 -26.98 27.54 19.64
C THR A 262 -26.78 26.09 20.08
N VAL A 263 -26.74 25.85 21.39
CA VAL A 263 -26.65 24.52 22.01
C VAL A 263 -27.89 24.25 22.82
N LYS A 264 -28.63 23.18 22.46
CA LYS A 264 -29.84 22.76 23.16
C LYS A 264 -29.57 21.56 24.07
N PRO A 265 -30.38 21.30 25.07
CA PRO A 265 -30.30 20.08 25.86
C PRO A 265 -30.33 18.83 24.97
N GLY A 266 -29.33 17.98 25.12
CA GLY A 266 -29.20 16.77 24.33
C GLY A 266 -28.43 16.89 23.03
N ASP A 267 -28.04 18.10 22.61
CA ASP A 267 -27.18 18.28 21.44
C ASP A 267 -25.76 17.74 21.69
N ASN A 268 -25.15 17.20 20.63
CA ASN A 268 -23.70 16.91 20.58
C ASN A 268 -23.17 17.56 19.31
N ILE A 269 -22.83 18.84 19.43
CA ILE A 269 -22.40 19.67 18.29
C ILE A 269 -20.90 19.65 18.18
N ARG A 270 -20.41 19.25 17.01
CA ARG A 270 -18.99 19.38 16.64
C ARG A 270 -18.84 20.42 15.53
N LYS A 271 -18.01 21.40 15.75
CA LYS A 271 -17.72 22.49 14.80
C LYS A 271 -16.22 22.47 14.47
N PRO A 272 -15.80 21.99 13.30
CA PRO A 272 -14.48 22.29 12.78
C PRO A 272 -14.44 23.77 12.38
N VAL A 273 -13.40 24.45 12.77
CA VAL A 273 -13.12 25.83 12.32
C VAL A 273 -11.93 25.77 11.40
N GLU A 274 -12.12 26.17 10.14
CA GLU A 274 -11.05 26.24 9.13
C GLU A 274 -9.93 27.18 9.60
N ASP A 275 -8.69 26.86 9.21
CA ASP A 275 -7.52 27.69 9.50
C ASP A 275 -7.75 29.12 8.98
N ILE A 276 -7.33 30.09 9.80
CA ILE A 276 -7.31 31.50 9.43
C ILE A 276 -6.14 31.68 8.47
N GLU A 277 -6.39 32.18 7.26
CA GLU A 277 -5.35 32.42 6.25
C GLU A 277 -4.27 33.37 6.78
N LEU A 278 -3.01 32.98 6.56
CA LEU A 278 -1.86 33.83 6.82
C LEU A 278 -1.79 34.94 5.77
N GLU A 279 -1.56 36.19 6.18
CA GLU A 279 -1.16 37.22 5.24
C GLU A 279 0.16 36.80 4.54
N ALA A 280 0.19 36.87 3.20
CA ALA A 280 1.32 36.46 2.39
C ALA A 280 2.61 37.20 2.79
N GLU A 281 3.66 36.46 3.20
CA GLU A 281 4.97 37.03 3.48
C GLU A 281 5.51 37.77 2.23
N LYS A 282 5.71 39.07 2.34
CA LYS A 282 6.47 39.83 1.33
C LYS A 282 7.88 39.23 1.21
N LYS A 283 8.33 38.95 -0.02
CA LYS A 283 9.74 38.59 -0.26
C LYS A 283 10.65 39.72 0.22
N LEU A 284 11.38 39.47 1.30
CA LEU A 284 12.29 40.45 1.92
C LEU A 284 13.63 40.46 1.18
N SER A 285 14.24 41.64 1.10
CA SER A 285 15.60 41.79 0.55
C SER A 285 16.66 41.27 1.53
N PRO A 286 17.91 41.00 1.10
CA PRO A 286 19.01 40.63 2.00
C PRO A 286 19.24 41.66 3.13
N THR A 287 19.04 42.95 2.85
CA THR A 287 19.17 44.04 3.84
C THR A 287 18.06 43.98 4.89
N ASP A 288 16.83 43.61 4.48
CA ASP A 288 15.70 43.42 5.38
C ASP A 288 15.94 42.22 6.32
N TYR A 289 16.50 41.14 5.78
CA TYR A 289 16.87 39.97 6.58
C TYR A 289 17.95 40.30 7.61
N ALA A 290 18.96 41.13 7.30
CA ALA A 290 19.98 41.53 8.23
C ALA A 290 19.40 42.41 9.37
N LYS A 291 18.41 43.25 9.06
CA LYS A 291 17.70 44.06 10.06
C LYS A 291 16.87 43.19 10.98
N LEU A 292 16.04 42.27 10.39
CA LEU A 292 15.23 41.31 11.15
C LEU A 292 16.06 40.39 12.03
N PHE A 293 17.22 39.93 11.55
CA PHE A 293 18.15 39.13 12.35
C PHE A 293 18.59 39.85 13.64
N LYS A 294 18.94 41.15 13.54
CA LYS A 294 19.31 41.94 14.71
C LYS A 294 18.14 42.12 15.67
N GLU A 295 16.94 42.33 15.17
CA GLU A 295 15.73 42.43 15.98
C GLU A 295 15.41 41.12 16.69
N TYR A 296 15.42 40.00 15.97
CA TYR A 296 15.17 38.66 16.55
C TYR A 296 16.26 38.34 17.62
N LYS A 297 17.51 38.66 17.37
CA LYS A 297 18.59 38.46 18.33
C LYS A 297 18.33 39.19 19.64
N LYS A 298 17.97 40.50 19.54
CA LYS A 298 17.67 41.34 20.73
C LYS A 298 16.46 40.83 21.51
N MET A 299 15.42 40.31 20.83
CA MET A 299 14.22 39.77 21.48
C MET A 299 14.48 38.38 22.05
N ALA A 300 15.22 37.51 21.33
CA ALA A 300 15.60 36.18 21.81
C ALA A 300 16.46 36.22 23.07
N GLU A 301 17.39 37.21 23.19
CA GLU A 301 18.18 37.46 24.39
C GLU A 301 17.32 37.87 25.58
N LYS A 302 16.12 38.40 25.36
CA LYS A 302 15.12 38.69 26.39
C LYS A 302 14.21 37.51 26.74
N GLY A 303 14.42 36.37 26.10
CA GLY A 303 13.66 35.16 26.37
C GLY A 303 12.41 34.98 25.51
N ASP A 304 12.14 35.82 24.50
CA ASP A 304 10.98 35.66 23.62
C ASP A 304 11.11 34.36 22.78
N ASP A 305 10.18 33.42 22.98
CA ASP A 305 10.20 32.09 22.36
C ASP A 305 10.07 32.14 20.85
N LEU A 306 9.22 33.06 20.33
CA LEU A 306 9.03 33.22 18.89
C LEU A 306 10.26 33.84 18.24
N ALA A 307 10.90 34.81 18.89
CA ALA A 307 12.15 35.39 18.41
C ALA A 307 13.29 34.35 18.44
N GLN A 308 13.39 33.52 19.46
CA GLN A 308 14.33 32.40 19.52
C GLN A 308 14.08 31.41 18.36
N TYR A 309 12.83 31.03 18.08
CA TYR A 309 12.48 30.21 16.92
C TYR A 309 12.91 30.85 15.59
N LYS A 310 12.56 32.12 15.38
CA LYS A 310 12.89 32.87 14.16
C LYS A 310 14.40 33.06 14.00
N LEU A 311 15.11 33.32 15.07
CA LEU A 311 16.59 33.44 15.10
C LEU A 311 17.24 32.10 14.74
N GLY A 312 16.74 30.98 15.27
CA GLY A 312 17.16 29.65 14.88
C GLY A 312 16.92 29.37 13.38
N CYS A 313 15.81 29.84 12.82
CA CYS A 313 15.56 29.75 11.38
C CYS A 313 16.54 30.61 10.57
N CYS A 314 16.88 31.80 11.04
CA CYS A 314 17.89 32.66 10.39
C CYS A 314 19.26 31.96 10.33
N TYR A 315 19.69 31.36 11.44
CA TYR A 315 20.93 30.56 11.45
C TYR A 315 20.86 29.31 10.57
N SER A 316 19.74 28.61 10.52
CA SER A 316 19.58 27.44 9.65
C SER A 316 19.66 27.79 8.17
N ASP A 317 18.99 28.89 7.77
CA ASP A 317 18.83 29.28 6.37
C ASP A 317 19.95 30.22 5.86
N GLY A 318 20.81 30.72 6.76
CA GLY A 318 21.80 31.74 6.41
C GLY A 318 21.18 33.11 6.10
N LYS A 319 19.98 33.41 6.62
CA LYS A 319 19.27 34.69 6.36
C LYS A 319 19.66 35.76 7.33
N GLY A 320 20.36 36.78 6.85
CA GLY A 320 20.90 37.89 7.68
C GLY A 320 22.13 37.54 8.49
N THR A 321 22.63 36.32 8.40
CA THR A 321 23.85 35.80 9.04
C THR A 321 24.40 34.61 8.26
N ALA A 322 25.63 34.18 8.57
CA ALA A 322 26.13 32.91 8.04
C ALA A 322 25.34 31.73 8.60
N ALA A 323 25.10 30.70 7.77
CA ALA A 323 24.42 29.49 8.19
C ALA A 323 25.22 28.77 9.30
N ASN A 324 24.51 28.39 10.39
CA ASN A 324 25.09 27.66 11.51
C ASN A 324 24.02 26.77 12.17
N LEU A 325 24.01 25.48 11.83
CA LEU A 325 23.01 24.55 12.33
C LEU A 325 23.13 24.28 13.85
N VAL A 326 24.32 24.40 14.43
CA VAL A 326 24.54 24.23 15.89
C VAL A 326 23.83 25.33 16.65
N LEU A 327 24.03 26.59 16.24
CA LEU A 327 23.33 27.73 16.83
C LEU A 327 21.82 27.66 16.56
N ALA A 328 21.42 27.24 15.36
CA ALA A 328 20.01 27.03 15.02
C ALA A 328 19.35 26.07 16.00
N LYS A 329 19.93 24.88 16.21
CA LYS A 329 19.45 23.87 17.16
C LYS A 329 19.41 24.43 18.60
N ALA A 330 20.41 25.16 19.04
CA ALA A 330 20.44 25.75 20.38
C ALA A 330 19.27 26.72 20.63
N TYR A 331 19.00 27.62 19.67
CA TYR A 331 17.88 28.56 19.77
C TYR A 331 16.52 27.86 19.63
N TRP A 332 16.40 26.86 18.79
CA TRP A 332 15.17 26.04 18.72
C TRP A 332 14.94 25.28 20.04
N HIS A 333 15.98 24.75 20.70
CA HIS A 333 15.84 24.13 22.01
C HIS A 333 15.33 25.11 23.07
N GLN A 334 15.88 26.33 23.12
CA GLN A 334 15.42 27.37 24.07
C GLN A 334 13.94 27.72 23.83
N SER A 335 13.54 27.89 22.57
CA SER A 335 12.17 28.19 22.22
C SER A 335 11.24 26.99 22.50
N ALA A 336 11.68 25.76 22.22
CA ALA A 336 10.91 24.54 22.46
C ALA A 336 10.64 24.32 23.96
N LEU A 337 11.58 24.60 24.83
CA LEU A 337 11.40 24.52 26.29
C LEU A 337 10.27 25.44 26.80
N GLN A 338 9.92 26.47 26.05
CA GLN A 338 8.79 27.36 26.34
C GLN A 338 7.47 26.91 25.66
N GLY A 339 7.47 25.72 25.05
CA GLY A 339 6.26 25.12 24.42
C GLY A 339 6.08 25.49 22.95
N ASN A 340 7.06 26.09 22.29
CA ASN A 340 6.94 26.40 20.86
C ASN A 340 7.02 25.15 19.98
N LEU A 341 5.88 24.67 19.50
CA LEU A 341 5.77 23.46 18.67
C LEU A 341 6.53 23.55 17.34
N ASN A 342 6.65 24.77 16.77
CA ASN A 342 7.42 24.92 15.53
C ASN A 342 8.90 24.67 15.74
N SER A 343 9.43 25.01 16.93
CA SER A 343 10.81 24.70 17.32
C SER A 343 11.02 23.20 17.48
N TYR A 344 10.10 22.50 18.13
CA TYR A 344 10.12 21.02 18.18
C TYR A 344 10.11 20.39 16.80
N ARG A 345 9.26 20.88 15.87
CA ARG A 345 9.22 20.39 14.48
C ARG A 345 10.54 20.61 13.73
N LYS A 346 11.23 21.74 13.99
CA LYS A 346 12.56 22.01 13.42
C LYS A 346 13.62 21.08 14.00
N LEU A 347 13.62 20.85 15.30
CA LEU A 347 14.52 19.89 15.96
C LEU A 347 14.30 18.49 15.42
N LEU A 348 13.05 18.02 15.36
CA LEU A 348 12.68 16.71 14.84
C LEU A 348 13.15 16.51 13.39
N ALA A 349 13.01 17.55 12.54
CA ALA A 349 13.43 17.48 11.13
C ALA A 349 14.96 17.35 10.95
N ASN A 350 15.74 17.70 11.96
CA ASN A 350 17.20 17.64 11.97
C ASN A 350 17.76 16.58 12.95
N GLU A 351 16.91 15.65 13.38
CA GLU A 351 17.29 14.57 14.29
C GLU A 351 17.28 13.23 13.58
N THR A 352 18.36 12.46 13.76
CA THR A 352 18.55 11.15 13.15
C THR A 352 18.35 10.00 14.15
N SER A 353 18.52 10.26 15.45
CA SER A 353 18.31 9.26 16.50
C SER A 353 16.83 9.02 16.74
N VAL A 354 16.38 7.78 16.56
CA VAL A 354 14.97 7.40 16.78
C VAL A 354 14.56 7.63 18.24
N SER A 355 15.43 7.36 19.21
CA SER A 355 15.14 7.59 20.63
C SER A 355 14.93 9.08 20.93
N GLU A 356 15.73 9.95 20.35
CA GLU A 356 15.58 11.40 20.51
C GLU A 356 14.36 11.93 19.75
N GLN A 357 14.04 11.37 18.57
CA GLN A 357 12.79 11.67 17.85
C GLN A 357 11.58 11.34 18.71
N VAL A 358 11.54 10.15 19.33
CA VAL A 358 10.46 9.76 20.26
C VAL A 358 10.35 10.73 21.43
N ARG A 359 11.47 11.13 22.04
CA ARG A 359 11.49 12.09 23.16
C ARG A 359 10.93 13.45 22.76
N LEU A 360 11.33 13.96 21.60
CA LEU A 360 10.83 15.23 21.07
C LEU A 360 9.33 15.17 20.75
N LEU A 361 8.89 14.08 20.14
CA LEU A 361 7.49 13.85 19.82
C LEU A 361 6.63 13.75 21.07
N GLN A 362 7.13 13.05 22.11
CA GLN A 362 6.42 12.97 23.40
C GLN A 362 6.23 14.35 24.01
N LYS A 363 7.27 15.22 23.96
CA LYS A 363 7.13 16.62 24.39
C LYS A 363 6.12 17.40 23.56
N MET A 364 6.06 17.19 22.24
CA MET A 364 5.03 17.81 21.40
C MET A 364 3.62 17.34 21.81
N VAL A 365 3.47 16.08 22.17
CA VAL A 365 2.20 15.55 22.71
C VAL A 365 1.84 16.21 24.04
N ASP A 366 2.79 16.38 24.95
CA ASP A 366 2.57 17.07 26.23
C ASP A 366 2.06 18.51 26.02
N TYR A 367 2.49 19.18 24.94
CA TYR A 367 1.98 20.47 24.50
C TYR A 367 0.75 20.40 23.60
N GLY A 368 0.13 19.24 23.47
CA GLY A 368 -1.14 19.04 22.80
C GLY A 368 -1.06 18.88 21.27
N ASP A 369 0.05 18.46 20.69
CA ASP A 369 0.16 18.20 19.25
C ASP A 369 -0.32 16.78 18.88
N SER A 370 -1.54 16.66 18.32
CA SER A 370 -2.11 15.37 17.90
C SER A 370 -1.41 14.78 16.66
N ASP A 371 -0.75 15.62 15.83
CA ASP A 371 0.03 15.13 14.70
C ASP A 371 1.29 14.40 15.18
N ALA A 372 1.84 14.79 16.33
CA ALA A 372 2.99 14.10 16.94
C ALA A 372 2.66 12.66 17.34
N LEU A 373 1.42 12.41 17.79
CA LEU A 373 0.94 11.05 18.07
C LEU A 373 0.88 10.17 16.82
N ILE A 374 0.51 10.74 15.67
CA ILE A 374 0.51 10.01 14.40
C ILE A 374 1.95 9.65 13.97
N ILE A 375 2.90 10.55 14.18
CA ILE A 375 4.31 10.26 13.88
C ILE A 375 4.84 9.17 14.82
N LEU A 376 4.53 9.24 16.13
CA LEU A 376 4.85 8.19 17.09
C LEU A 376 4.23 6.84 16.67
N ALA A 377 2.96 6.83 16.29
CA ALA A 377 2.30 5.63 15.79
C ALA A 377 3.05 5.04 14.59
N SER A 378 3.54 5.89 13.67
CA SER A 378 4.34 5.42 12.53
C SER A 378 5.69 4.82 12.92
N ILE A 379 6.32 5.34 13.98
CA ILE A 379 7.57 4.78 14.53
C ILE A 379 7.30 3.41 15.16
N TYR A 380 6.24 3.30 15.97
CA TYR A 380 5.86 2.03 16.59
C TYR A 380 5.42 0.97 15.58
N ALA A 381 4.73 1.38 14.50
CA ALA A 381 4.40 0.49 13.39
C ALA A 381 5.64 -0.12 12.73
N LYS A 382 6.71 0.66 12.52
CA LYS A 382 7.99 0.16 12.01
C LYS A 382 8.66 -0.86 12.92
N GLN A 383 8.40 -0.75 14.21
CA GLN A 383 8.92 -1.66 15.24
C GLN A 383 7.98 -2.85 15.47
N SER A 384 6.89 -2.97 14.69
CA SER A 384 5.82 -3.96 14.87
C SER A 384 5.18 -3.92 16.27
N ASN A 385 5.23 -2.78 16.94
CA ASN A 385 4.60 -2.55 18.24
C ASN A 385 3.19 -1.99 18.06
N TRP A 386 2.27 -2.89 17.75
CA TRP A 386 0.90 -2.54 17.39
C TRP A 386 0.10 -1.94 18.55
N ASP A 387 0.38 -2.32 19.78
CA ASP A 387 -0.34 -1.80 20.95
C ASP A 387 -0.03 -0.34 21.22
N GLN A 388 1.26 0.02 21.22
CA GLN A 388 1.67 1.42 21.35
C GLN A 388 1.22 2.27 20.17
N MET A 389 1.21 1.70 18.95
CA MET A 389 0.69 2.36 17.77
C MET A 389 -0.80 2.69 17.95
N LYS A 390 -1.62 1.70 18.34
CA LYS A 390 -3.07 1.90 18.59
C LYS A 390 -3.32 2.92 19.70
N ASP A 391 -2.57 2.87 20.79
CA ASP A 391 -2.68 3.84 21.90
C ASP A 391 -2.41 5.27 21.42
N CYS A 392 -1.36 5.48 20.63
CA CYS A 392 -1.09 6.78 20.03
C CYS A 392 -2.22 7.26 19.13
N LEU A 393 -2.74 6.38 18.27
CA LEU A 393 -3.84 6.73 17.37
C LEU A 393 -5.13 7.02 18.15
N LYS A 394 -5.47 6.23 19.17
CA LYS A 394 -6.61 6.49 20.06
C LYS A 394 -6.50 7.87 20.73
N LYS A 395 -5.35 8.19 21.30
CA LYS A 395 -5.08 9.51 21.88
C LYS A 395 -5.21 10.65 20.86
N SER A 396 -4.75 10.42 19.63
CA SER A 396 -4.87 11.40 18.55
C SER A 396 -6.33 11.56 18.08
N CYS A 397 -7.11 10.46 18.04
CA CYS A 397 -8.56 10.50 17.81
C CYS A 397 -9.28 11.30 18.89
N ALA A 398 -8.97 11.06 20.18
CA ALA A 398 -9.53 11.81 21.31
C ALA A 398 -9.28 13.32 21.20
N MET A 399 -8.19 13.71 20.55
CA MET A 399 -7.88 15.10 20.24
C MET A 399 -8.57 15.60 18.95
N GLY A 400 -9.44 14.80 18.34
CA GLY A 400 -10.23 15.14 17.15
C GLY A 400 -9.44 15.16 15.84
N ASN A 401 -8.32 14.46 15.73
CA ASN A 401 -7.51 14.44 14.52
C ASN A 401 -8.13 13.55 13.42
N PRO A 402 -8.60 14.10 12.27
CA PRO A 402 -9.28 13.30 11.25
C PRO A 402 -8.39 12.23 10.62
N LEU A 403 -7.08 12.46 10.57
CA LEU A 403 -6.14 11.48 10.04
C LEU A 403 -6.02 10.26 10.96
N ALA A 404 -6.04 10.48 12.28
CA ALA A 404 -6.00 9.39 13.25
C ALA A 404 -7.23 8.48 13.11
N TYR A 405 -8.43 9.06 12.92
CA TYR A 405 -9.63 8.28 12.61
C TYR A 405 -9.46 7.46 11.32
N CYS A 406 -8.95 8.06 10.26
CA CYS A 406 -8.69 7.34 9.02
C CYS A 406 -7.73 6.16 9.24
N LEU A 407 -6.63 6.37 9.96
CA LEU A 407 -5.64 5.33 10.25
C LEU A 407 -6.18 4.22 11.16
N MET A 408 -7.02 4.55 12.14
CA MET A 408 -7.74 3.55 12.93
C MET A 408 -8.69 2.73 12.05
N GLY A 409 -9.38 3.38 11.10
CA GLY A 409 -10.19 2.70 10.11
C GLY A 409 -9.37 1.70 9.27
N GLU A 410 -8.18 2.10 8.79
CA GLU A 410 -7.26 1.21 8.06
C GLU A 410 -6.83 0.00 8.91
N LEU A 411 -6.54 0.20 10.21
CA LEU A 411 -6.16 -0.92 11.10
C LEU A 411 -7.27 -1.96 11.18
N TYR A 412 -8.51 -1.54 11.39
CA TYR A 412 -9.65 -2.46 11.44
C TYR A 412 -10.04 -3.02 10.08
N TYR A 413 -9.85 -2.26 9.01
CA TYR A 413 -10.08 -2.71 7.64
C TYR A 413 -9.11 -3.81 7.21
N GLU A 414 -7.83 -3.68 7.60
CA GLU A 414 -6.77 -4.62 7.25
C GLU A 414 -6.54 -5.71 8.31
N GLY A 415 -7.08 -5.54 9.53
CA GLY A 415 -6.82 -6.44 10.65
C GLY A 415 -5.39 -6.35 11.20
N LYS A 416 -4.68 -5.24 10.99
CA LYS A 416 -3.28 -5.07 11.45
C LYS A 416 -3.22 -4.79 12.96
N GLY A 417 -2.64 -5.73 13.69
CA GLY A 417 -2.53 -5.63 15.15
C GLY A 417 -3.87 -5.66 15.91
N CYS A 418 -4.95 -6.04 15.23
CA CYS A 418 -6.27 -6.26 15.80
C CYS A 418 -7.07 -7.20 14.88
N VAL A 419 -8.17 -7.76 15.37
CA VAL A 419 -9.09 -8.54 14.55
C VAL A 419 -9.71 -7.63 13.48
N GLN A 420 -9.71 -8.09 12.22
CA GLN A 420 -10.36 -7.38 11.12
C GLN A 420 -11.85 -7.15 11.44
N ASN A 421 -12.31 -5.91 11.29
CA ASN A 421 -13.69 -5.56 11.55
C ASN A 421 -14.15 -4.44 10.61
N TYR A 422 -14.80 -4.84 9.51
CA TYR A 422 -15.26 -3.90 8.48
C TYR A 422 -16.30 -2.90 9.01
N SER A 423 -17.23 -3.33 9.86
CA SER A 423 -18.25 -2.43 10.44
C SER A 423 -17.59 -1.31 11.26
N ARG A 424 -16.63 -1.67 12.10
CA ARG A 424 -15.87 -0.71 12.90
C ARG A 424 -14.99 0.20 12.03
N ALA A 425 -14.33 -0.36 11.04
CA ALA A 425 -13.54 0.41 10.08
C ALA A 425 -14.41 1.46 9.36
N TYR A 426 -15.61 1.08 8.93
CA TYR A 426 -16.56 2.00 8.27
C TYR A 426 -16.94 3.17 9.16
N LYS A 427 -17.24 2.92 10.47
CA LYS A 427 -17.53 3.98 11.44
C LYS A 427 -16.37 4.99 11.56
N TYR A 428 -15.15 4.51 11.66
CA TYR A 428 -13.94 5.35 11.69
C TYR A 428 -13.76 6.15 10.39
N PHE A 429 -13.94 5.52 9.23
CA PHE A 429 -13.88 6.22 7.94
C PHE A 429 -14.98 7.27 7.80
N ALA A 430 -16.20 7.00 8.30
CA ALA A 430 -17.30 7.97 8.25
C ALA A 430 -16.97 9.25 9.03
N ILE A 431 -16.35 9.13 10.22
CA ILE A 431 -15.88 10.30 10.98
C ILE A 431 -14.78 11.05 10.21
N ALA A 432 -13.77 10.35 9.71
CA ALA A 432 -12.70 10.98 8.96
C ALA A 432 -13.21 11.66 7.67
N ALA A 433 -14.15 11.03 6.97
CA ALA A 433 -14.79 11.55 5.75
C ALA A 433 -15.62 12.80 6.02
N SER A 434 -16.29 12.90 7.17
CA SER A 434 -17.03 14.10 7.57
C SER A 434 -16.13 15.33 7.78
N HIS A 435 -14.80 15.11 7.95
CA HIS A 435 -13.77 16.13 8.03
C HIS A 435 -12.97 16.24 6.72
N ASP A 436 -13.59 15.92 5.60
CA ASP A 436 -13.01 16.02 4.25
C ASP A 436 -11.77 15.14 3.96
N ASN A 437 -11.51 14.11 4.78
CA ASN A 437 -10.44 13.16 4.49
C ASN A 437 -10.74 12.37 3.22
N SER A 438 -9.97 12.58 2.17
CA SER A 438 -10.20 11.98 0.85
C SER A 438 -9.98 10.46 0.85
N LEU A 439 -8.99 9.95 1.60
CA LEU A 439 -8.73 8.53 1.72
C LEU A 439 -9.91 7.82 2.41
N ALA A 440 -10.43 8.40 3.47
CA ALA A 440 -11.61 7.85 4.16
C ALA A 440 -12.84 7.82 3.24
N LYS A 441 -13.06 8.88 2.45
CA LYS A 441 -14.12 8.89 1.42
C LYS A 441 -13.92 7.78 0.40
N GLU A 442 -12.69 7.58 -0.06
CA GLU A 442 -12.33 6.49 -0.97
C GLU A 442 -12.62 5.12 -0.34
N ARG A 443 -12.20 4.90 0.91
CA ARG A 443 -12.47 3.64 1.62
C ARG A 443 -13.96 3.36 1.79
N MET A 444 -14.78 4.37 2.05
CA MET A 444 -16.25 4.19 2.10
C MET A 444 -16.82 3.72 0.76
N LEU A 445 -16.26 4.18 -0.36
CA LEU A 445 -16.62 3.67 -1.70
C LEU A 445 -16.16 2.23 -1.93
N ASP A 446 -15.08 1.78 -1.29
CA ASP A 446 -14.63 0.39 -1.34
C ASP A 446 -15.70 -0.58 -0.83
N TYR A 447 -16.48 -0.19 0.17
CA TYR A 447 -17.60 -1.00 0.68
C TYR A 447 -18.66 -1.26 -0.39
N GLN A 448 -18.98 -0.26 -1.21
CA GLN A 448 -19.88 -0.43 -2.35
C GLN A 448 -19.22 -1.19 -3.51
N TYR A 449 -17.94 -0.94 -3.77
CA TYR A 449 -17.20 -1.60 -4.85
C TYR A 449 -17.04 -3.10 -4.61
N LEU A 450 -16.76 -3.49 -3.36
CA LEU A 450 -16.48 -4.88 -2.97
C LEU A 450 -17.70 -5.59 -2.38
N GLY A 451 -18.72 -4.87 -1.91
CA GLY A 451 -19.87 -5.44 -1.23
C GLY A 451 -19.55 -5.85 0.21
N LEU A 452 -18.75 -5.07 0.94
CA LEU A 452 -18.32 -5.37 2.30
C LEU A 452 -19.39 -5.05 3.33
N ASP A 453 -19.38 -5.74 4.48
CA ASP A 453 -20.17 -5.45 5.67
C ASP A 453 -21.69 -5.26 5.39
N GLY A 454 -22.25 -6.11 4.52
CA GLY A 454 -23.65 -6.05 4.12
C GLY A 454 -24.03 -4.93 3.14
N HIS A 455 -23.06 -4.12 2.70
CA HIS A 455 -23.31 -3.14 1.64
C HIS A 455 -23.57 -3.85 0.32
N LYS A 456 -24.62 -3.44 -0.39
CA LYS A 456 -24.90 -3.99 -1.72
C LYS A 456 -23.78 -3.61 -2.68
N GLN A 457 -23.17 -4.62 -3.31
CA GLN A 457 -22.15 -4.36 -4.32
C GLN A 457 -22.73 -3.56 -5.50
N ASN A 458 -22.11 -2.43 -5.80
CA ASN A 458 -22.41 -1.58 -6.95
C ASN A 458 -21.13 -0.91 -7.46
N LYS A 459 -20.38 -1.65 -8.29
CA LYS A 459 -19.10 -1.16 -8.85
C LYS A 459 -19.26 0.11 -9.65
N SER A 460 -20.35 0.25 -10.43
CA SER A 460 -20.58 1.43 -11.30
C SER A 460 -20.75 2.71 -10.48
N GLU A 461 -21.57 2.66 -9.42
CA GLU A 461 -21.78 3.80 -8.52
C GLU A 461 -20.50 4.16 -7.76
N ALA A 462 -19.79 3.15 -7.23
CA ALA A 462 -18.51 3.34 -6.55
C ALA A 462 -17.49 4.01 -7.47
N VAL A 463 -17.37 3.56 -8.73
CA VAL A 463 -16.46 4.17 -9.73
C VAL A 463 -16.84 5.62 -10.03
N SER A 464 -18.15 5.92 -10.13
CA SER A 464 -18.61 7.32 -10.24
C SER A 464 -18.19 8.15 -9.03
N GLY A 465 -18.26 7.59 -7.83
CA GLY A 465 -17.76 8.21 -6.60
C GLY A 465 -16.25 8.45 -6.62
N TYR A 466 -15.45 7.45 -7.01
CA TYR A 466 -14.00 7.60 -7.15
C TYR A 466 -13.62 8.71 -8.13
N CYS A 467 -14.30 8.79 -9.28
CA CYS A 467 -14.05 9.83 -10.27
C CYS A 467 -14.31 11.25 -9.71
N LYS A 468 -15.26 11.41 -8.78
CA LYS A 468 -15.55 12.69 -8.12
C LYS A 468 -14.43 13.13 -7.17
N LEU A 469 -13.61 12.22 -6.64
CA LEU A 469 -12.45 12.56 -5.81
C LEU A 469 -11.31 13.18 -6.64
N GLY A 470 -11.30 13.00 -7.95
CA GLY A 470 -10.40 13.66 -8.88
C GLY A 470 -8.92 13.46 -8.56
N SER A 471 -8.17 14.54 -8.34
CA SER A 471 -6.73 14.51 -8.00
C SER A 471 -6.44 13.97 -6.59
N ASN A 472 -7.46 13.81 -5.74
CA ASN A 472 -7.31 13.27 -4.39
C ASN A 472 -7.53 11.76 -4.33
N LEU A 473 -7.82 11.12 -5.47
CA LEU A 473 -7.95 9.67 -5.57
C LEU A 473 -6.57 9.01 -5.43
N SER A 474 -6.49 7.96 -4.64
CA SER A 474 -5.25 7.19 -4.45
C SER A 474 -4.89 6.36 -5.68
N GLU A 475 -3.68 5.82 -5.73
CA GLU A 475 -3.28 4.86 -6.77
C GLU A 475 -4.15 3.58 -6.74
N ASP A 476 -4.59 3.14 -5.57
CA ASP A 476 -5.50 2.00 -5.41
C ASP A 476 -6.87 2.30 -6.02
N GLY A 477 -7.43 3.48 -5.76
CA GLY A 477 -8.65 3.94 -6.39
C GLY A 477 -8.53 4.09 -7.91
N LEU A 478 -7.41 4.66 -8.40
CA LEU A 478 -7.11 4.76 -9.83
C LEU A 478 -7.02 3.38 -10.48
N TYR A 479 -6.39 2.42 -9.81
CA TYR A 479 -6.32 1.03 -10.25
C TYR A 479 -7.72 0.40 -10.36
N LYS A 480 -8.56 0.53 -9.33
CA LYS A 480 -9.96 0.01 -9.34
C LYS A 480 -10.79 0.61 -10.47
N VAL A 481 -10.67 1.92 -10.70
CA VAL A 481 -11.33 2.62 -11.83
C VAL A 481 -10.85 2.06 -13.16
N GLY A 482 -9.54 1.92 -13.34
CA GLY A 482 -8.94 1.37 -14.55
C GLY A 482 -9.37 -0.07 -14.82
N MET A 483 -9.37 -0.91 -13.78
CA MET A 483 -9.81 -2.31 -13.87
C MET A 483 -11.29 -2.42 -14.24
N PHE A 484 -12.15 -1.59 -13.65
CA PHE A 484 -13.58 -1.57 -13.99
C PHE A 484 -13.80 -1.22 -15.46
N TYR A 485 -13.17 -0.17 -15.98
CA TYR A 485 -13.32 0.18 -17.39
C TYR A 485 -12.69 -0.85 -18.32
N TYR A 486 -11.61 -1.51 -17.91
CA TYR A 486 -11.05 -2.60 -18.71
C TYR A 486 -11.97 -3.82 -18.74
N GLU A 487 -12.63 -4.17 -17.64
CA GLU A 487 -13.66 -5.24 -17.62
C GLU A 487 -14.79 -4.93 -18.61
N GLN A 488 -15.28 -3.69 -18.65
CA GLN A 488 -16.31 -3.27 -19.60
C GLN A 488 -15.81 -3.30 -21.06
N TYR A 489 -14.52 -3.04 -21.30
CA TYR A 489 -13.90 -3.20 -22.62
C TYR A 489 -13.81 -4.67 -23.02
N ASP A 490 -13.35 -5.54 -22.12
CA ASP A 490 -13.16 -6.98 -22.41
C ASP A 490 -14.51 -7.68 -22.71
N GLU A 491 -15.59 -7.26 -22.03
CA GLU A 491 -16.94 -7.75 -22.25
C GLU A 491 -17.58 -7.25 -23.56
N GLY A 492 -17.39 -5.98 -23.89
CA GLY A 492 -18.14 -5.31 -24.96
C GLY A 492 -17.31 -4.84 -26.17
N GLY A 493 -15.98 -4.92 -26.11
CA GLY A 493 -15.07 -4.47 -27.20
C GLY A 493 -15.08 -2.96 -27.49
N ASN A 494 -15.69 -2.15 -26.64
CA ASN A 494 -15.81 -0.71 -26.88
C ASN A 494 -14.51 0.04 -26.52
N ASN A 495 -13.84 0.60 -27.55
CA ASN A 495 -12.58 1.32 -27.42
C ASN A 495 -12.64 2.55 -26.49
N LEU A 496 -13.83 3.12 -26.23
CA LEU A 496 -13.98 4.19 -25.24
C LEU A 496 -13.58 3.70 -23.84
N TYR A 497 -14.04 2.51 -23.45
CA TYR A 497 -13.69 1.94 -22.15
C TYR A 497 -12.20 1.60 -22.04
N LEU A 498 -11.57 1.11 -23.13
CA LEU A 498 -10.13 0.93 -23.17
C LEU A 498 -9.38 2.27 -22.98
N SER A 499 -9.86 3.35 -23.59
CA SER A 499 -9.29 4.68 -23.43
C SER A 499 -9.41 5.20 -21.99
N LEU A 500 -10.57 5.00 -21.34
CA LEU A 500 -10.79 5.36 -19.94
C LEU A 500 -9.92 4.54 -18.99
N ALA A 501 -9.77 3.24 -19.24
CA ALA A 501 -8.86 2.37 -18.49
C ALA A 501 -7.41 2.86 -18.60
N LYS A 502 -6.94 3.10 -19.83
CA LYS A 502 -5.61 3.65 -20.08
C LYS A 502 -5.39 5.00 -19.38
N HIS A 503 -6.37 5.90 -19.42
CA HIS A 503 -6.29 7.19 -18.76
C HIS A 503 -6.13 7.04 -17.23
N SER A 504 -6.86 6.13 -16.61
CA SER A 504 -6.73 5.86 -15.16
C SER A 504 -5.37 5.25 -14.84
N PHE A 505 -4.94 4.23 -15.57
CA PHE A 505 -3.65 3.58 -15.35
C PHE A 505 -2.46 4.48 -15.64
N SER A 506 -2.56 5.43 -16.58
CA SER A 506 -1.46 6.36 -16.91
C SER A 506 -1.05 7.27 -15.74
N LYS A 507 -1.87 7.35 -14.70
CA LYS A 507 -1.59 8.11 -13.47
C LYS A 507 -0.91 7.27 -12.38
N LEU A 508 -0.75 5.96 -12.59
CA LEU A 508 -0.03 5.08 -11.67
C LEU A 508 1.48 5.30 -11.81
N HIS A 509 2.22 5.05 -10.74
CA HIS A 509 3.67 5.18 -10.73
C HIS A 509 4.32 3.81 -10.63
N PRO A 510 4.95 3.29 -11.71
CA PRO A 510 5.56 1.95 -11.70
C PRO A 510 6.63 1.74 -10.62
N GLU A 511 7.29 2.81 -10.15
CA GLU A 511 8.31 2.69 -9.09
C GLU A 511 7.73 2.54 -7.69
N THR A 512 6.45 2.92 -7.48
CA THR A 512 5.78 2.90 -6.18
C THR A 512 4.74 1.80 -6.08
N ALA A 513 4.77 0.85 -7.03
CA ALA A 513 3.77 -0.20 -7.15
C ALA A 513 3.44 -0.86 -5.82
N ASN A 514 2.19 -0.76 -5.45
CA ASN A 514 1.64 -1.41 -4.29
C ASN A 514 1.52 -2.92 -4.53
N VAL A 515 1.91 -3.70 -3.53
CA VAL A 515 1.91 -5.16 -3.47
C VAL A 515 0.52 -5.79 -3.67
N HIS A 516 -0.54 -4.99 -3.79
CA HIS A 516 -1.93 -5.44 -3.95
C HIS A 516 -2.36 -5.71 -5.40
N TRP A 517 -1.48 -5.51 -6.38
CA TRP A 517 -1.82 -5.81 -7.76
C TRP A 517 -1.76 -7.31 -8.02
N THR A 518 -2.91 -7.87 -8.34
CA THR A 518 -3.11 -9.31 -8.53
C THR A 518 -2.53 -9.81 -9.85
N ALA A 519 -2.46 -11.14 -10.01
CA ALA A 519 -2.15 -11.77 -11.30
C ALA A 519 -3.06 -11.27 -12.43
N LYS A 520 -4.33 -10.94 -12.13
CA LYS A 520 -5.26 -10.30 -13.07
C LYS A 520 -4.74 -8.95 -13.57
N ALA A 521 -4.12 -8.15 -12.69
CA ALA A 521 -3.51 -6.88 -13.07
C ALA A 521 -2.36 -7.07 -14.05
N GLN A 522 -1.50 -8.06 -13.82
CA GLN A 522 -0.39 -8.40 -14.73
C GLN A 522 -0.91 -8.71 -16.13
N ASP A 523 -1.95 -9.54 -16.25
CA ASP A 523 -2.57 -9.89 -17.54
C ASP A 523 -3.19 -8.66 -18.23
N VAL A 524 -3.94 -7.84 -17.48
CA VAL A 524 -4.55 -6.62 -18.01
C VAL A 524 -3.48 -5.64 -18.53
N PHE A 525 -2.46 -5.37 -17.76
CA PHE A 525 -1.37 -4.47 -18.17
C PHE A 525 -0.61 -5.03 -19.38
N TYR A 526 -0.35 -6.34 -19.41
CA TYR A 526 0.29 -6.99 -20.55
C TYR A 526 -0.55 -6.87 -21.82
N ARG A 527 -1.86 -7.15 -21.75
CA ARG A 527 -2.76 -7.00 -22.89
C ARG A 527 -2.84 -5.55 -23.37
N ILE A 528 -2.93 -4.57 -22.45
CA ILE A 528 -2.90 -3.16 -22.82
C ILE A 528 -1.57 -2.79 -23.48
N ALA A 529 -0.44 -3.26 -22.97
CA ALA A 529 0.86 -3.04 -23.60
C ALA A 529 0.89 -3.53 -25.05
N ARG A 530 0.33 -4.72 -25.32
CA ARG A 530 0.25 -5.30 -26.66
C ARG A 530 -0.67 -4.52 -27.61
N LEU A 531 -1.67 -3.83 -27.08
CA LEU A 531 -2.61 -2.98 -27.83
C LEU A 531 -2.15 -1.52 -27.96
N SER A 532 -1.03 -1.17 -27.33
CA SER A 532 -0.53 0.21 -27.27
C SER A 532 0.62 0.43 -28.26
N PRO A 533 0.82 1.67 -28.77
CA PRO A 533 2.03 2.03 -29.50
C PRO A 533 3.29 1.76 -28.69
N THR A 534 4.41 1.50 -29.34
CA THR A 534 5.66 1.04 -28.69
C THR A 534 6.15 1.98 -27.57
N ASN A 535 5.98 3.28 -27.75
CA ASN A 535 6.36 4.29 -26.75
C ASN A 535 5.47 4.28 -25.49
N GLU A 536 4.20 3.90 -25.61
CA GLU A 536 3.27 3.75 -24.48
C GLU A 536 3.38 2.36 -23.84
N ALA A 537 3.62 1.33 -24.65
CA ALA A 537 3.69 -0.06 -24.20
C ALA A 537 4.68 -0.27 -23.07
N VAL A 538 5.82 0.45 -23.11
CA VAL A 538 6.87 0.39 -22.08
C VAL A 538 6.34 0.73 -20.69
N PHE A 539 5.49 1.73 -20.59
CA PHE A 539 4.86 2.10 -19.32
C PHE A 539 4.06 0.91 -18.73
N TYR A 540 3.26 0.24 -19.55
CA TYR A 540 2.46 -0.91 -19.10
C TYR A 540 3.32 -2.15 -18.82
N TYR A 541 4.42 -2.37 -19.56
CA TYR A 541 5.37 -3.44 -19.22
C TYR A 541 6.06 -3.18 -17.87
N ARG A 542 6.36 -1.93 -17.54
CA ARG A 542 6.86 -1.55 -16.21
C ARG A 542 5.81 -1.79 -15.12
N LEU A 543 4.54 -1.50 -15.38
CA LEU A 543 3.45 -1.85 -14.46
C LEU A 543 3.32 -3.36 -14.27
N CYS A 544 3.52 -4.17 -15.32
CA CYS A 544 3.57 -5.64 -15.19
C CYS A 544 4.71 -6.08 -14.27
N GLU A 545 5.92 -5.56 -14.46
CA GLU A 545 7.08 -5.88 -13.62
C GLU A 545 6.82 -5.46 -12.16
N SER A 546 6.26 -4.27 -11.95
CA SER A 546 5.90 -3.76 -10.62
C SER A 546 4.81 -4.60 -9.95
N ALA A 547 3.90 -5.16 -10.74
CA ALA A 547 2.90 -6.13 -10.27
C ALA A 547 3.49 -7.53 -10.03
N GLY A 548 4.81 -7.69 -10.12
CA GLY A 548 5.52 -8.94 -9.85
C GLY A 548 5.59 -9.92 -11.03
N ALA A 549 5.22 -9.50 -12.26
CA ALA A 549 5.32 -10.37 -13.41
C ALA A 549 6.79 -10.71 -13.74
N LYS A 550 7.09 -11.99 -13.79
CA LYS A 550 8.39 -12.53 -14.22
C LYS A 550 8.21 -13.17 -15.60
N SER A 551 8.42 -12.40 -16.67
CA SER A 551 8.22 -12.85 -18.05
C SER A 551 9.39 -12.44 -18.93
N ALA A 552 9.94 -13.41 -19.66
CA ALA A 552 11.03 -13.16 -20.60
C ALA A 552 10.61 -12.19 -21.71
N ASP A 553 9.37 -12.27 -22.20
CA ASP A 553 8.85 -11.34 -23.21
C ASP A 553 8.83 -9.91 -22.67
N ILE A 554 8.31 -9.70 -21.46
CA ILE A 554 8.30 -8.36 -20.80
C ILE A 554 9.72 -7.83 -20.67
N TYR A 555 10.66 -8.65 -20.20
CA TYR A 555 12.06 -8.23 -20.05
C TYR A 555 12.73 -7.91 -21.38
N ASN A 556 12.46 -8.68 -22.45
CA ASN A 556 12.97 -8.39 -23.79
C ASN A 556 12.39 -7.08 -24.35
N GLN A 557 11.10 -6.81 -24.13
CA GLN A 557 10.47 -5.56 -24.54
C GLN A 557 11.06 -4.36 -23.78
N LEU A 558 11.23 -4.47 -22.46
CA LEU A 558 11.84 -3.43 -21.64
C LEU A 558 13.32 -3.22 -22.04
N GLY A 559 14.11 -4.28 -22.18
CA GLY A 559 15.49 -4.19 -22.65
C GLY A 559 15.59 -3.50 -24.02
N THR A 560 14.69 -3.83 -24.94
CA THR A 560 14.64 -3.19 -26.26
C THR A 560 14.25 -1.71 -26.16
N ALA A 561 13.31 -1.39 -25.31
CA ALA A 561 12.86 -0.01 -25.08
C ALA A 561 13.99 0.87 -24.53
N TYR A 562 14.70 0.41 -23.50
CA TYR A 562 15.85 1.14 -22.96
C TYR A 562 17.04 1.19 -23.93
N ARG A 563 17.26 0.16 -24.77
CA ARG A 563 18.29 0.17 -25.80
C ARG A 563 18.02 1.20 -26.89
N LEU A 564 16.76 1.41 -27.27
CA LEU A 564 16.36 2.29 -28.38
C LEU A 564 15.88 3.68 -27.92
N GLY A 565 15.58 3.86 -26.65
CA GLY A 565 14.96 5.09 -26.12
C GLY A 565 13.49 5.20 -26.47
N ASN A 566 12.76 4.08 -26.61
CA ASN A 566 11.35 4.08 -26.95
C ASN A 566 10.49 4.25 -25.68
N GLY A 567 9.88 5.41 -25.48
CA GLY A 567 9.05 5.70 -24.33
C GLY A 567 9.80 5.89 -23.00
N VAL A 568 11.12 5.72 -23.02
CA VAL A 568 12.05 5.95 -21.91
C VAL A 568 13.36 6.53 -22.44
N ASN A 569 14.15 7.17 -21.59
CA ASN A 569 15.48 7.59 -21.98
C ASN A 569 16.36 6.37 -22.28
N ALA A 570 17.10 6.40 -23.39
CA ALA A 570 18.01 5.32 -23.75
C ALA A 570 19.04 5.11 -22.64
N ASN A 571 19.20 3.86 -22.21
CA ASN A 571 20.16 3.45 -21.19
C ASN A 571 20.64 2.03 -21.46
N ALA A 572 21.90 1.89 -21.87
CA ALA A 572 22.46 0.62 -22.27
C ALA A 572 22.67 -0.35 -21.08
N ASP A 573 22.96 0.18 -19.88
CA ASP A 573 23.17 -0.63 -18.68
C ASP A 573 21.85 -1.27 -18.23
N ILE A 574 20.77 -0.49 -18.18
CA ILE A 574 19.42 -0.99 -17.86
C ILE A 574 18.96 -2.01 -18.92
N ALA A 575 19.23 -1.75 -20.20
CA ALA A 575 18.89 -2.70 -21.27
C ALA A 575 19.62 -4.03 -21.09
N PHE A 576 20.90 -3.99 -20.73
CA PHE A 576 21.71 -5.16 -20.47
C PHE A 576 21.14 -5.97 -19.29
N ASP A 577 20.80 -5.30 -18.18
CA ASP A 577 20.20 -5.95 -16.99
C ASP A 577 18.88 -6.66 -17.33
N TYR A 578 18.02 -6.03 -18.14
CA TYR A 578 16.77 -6.68 -18.56
C TYR A 578 17.02 -7.91 -19.43
N TYR A 579 18.01 -7.87 -20.32
CA TYR A 579 18.37 -9.06 -21.10
C TYR A 579 18.98 -10.16 -20.22
N GLN A 580 19.70 -9.82 -19.16
CA GLN A 580 20.15 -10.80 -18.16
C GLN A 580 18.96 -11.44 -17.39
N LYS A 581 17.98 -10.63 -16.99
CA LYS A 581 16.74 -11.17 -16.39
C LYS A 581 16.02 -12.13 -17.33
N SER A 582 15.96 -11.81 -18.62
CA SER A 582 15.37 -12.69 -19.65
C SER A 582 16.17 -13.98 -19.83
N GLN A 583 17.52 -13.90 -19.87
CA GLN A 583 18.40 -15.07 -19.91
C GLN A 583 18.20 -15.97 -18.70
N ALA A 584 18.06 -15.39 -17.49
CA ALA A 584 17.86 -16.14 -16.27
C ALA A 584 16.57 -17.00 -16.29
N LEU A 585 15.59 -16.62 -17.11
CA LEU A 585 14.39 -17.39 -17.41
C LEU A 585 14.57 -18.40 -18.57
N GLY A 586 15.79 -18.59 -19.05
CA GLY A 586 16.09 -19.54 -20.13
C GLY A 586 15.63 -19.08 -21.51
N ASP A 587 15.41 -17.79 -21.74
CA ASP A 587 14.87 -17.29 -23.00
C ASP A 587 15.96 -17.10 -24.07
N LYS A 588 15.77 -17.73 -25.21
CA LYS A 588 16.69 -17.67 -26.36
C LYS A 588 16.86 -16.27 -26.95
N GLU A 589 15.82 -15.42 -26.91
CA GLU A 589 15.92 -14.06 -27.45
C GLU A 589 16.68 -13.15 -26.47
N GLY A 590 16.50 -13.30 -25.14
CA GLY A 590 17.33 -12.62 -24.13
C GLY A 590 18.80 -12.98 -24.27
N ILE A 591 19.12 -14.26 -24.46
CA ILE A 591 20.49 -14.74 -24.72
C ILE A 591 21.04 -14.10 -26.00
N CYS A 592 20.25 -14.03 -27.07
CA CYS A 592 20.63 -13.39 -28.33
C CYS A 592 20.94 -11.90 -28.12
N TRP A 593 20.08 -11.18 -27.37
CA TRP A 593 20.29 -9.75 -27.10
C TRP A 593 21.52 -9.48 -26.22
N LEU A 594 21.87 -10.37 -25.29
CA LEU A 594 23.16 -10.30 -24.58
C LEU A 594 24.35 -10.45 -25.53
N GLY A 595 24.24 -11.39 -26.48
CA GLY A 595 25.22 -11.50 -27.56
C GLY A 595 25.40 -10.20 -28.33
N PHE A 596 24.31 -9.50 -28.65
CA PHE A 596 24.31 -8.18 -29.29
C PHE A 596 24.96 -7.11 -28.42
N CYS A 597 24.67 -7.12 -27.13
CA CYS A 597 25.25 -6.19 -26.16
C CYS A 597 26.80 -6.36 -26.12
N TYR A 598 27.29 -7.60 -26.04
CA TYR A 598 28.73 -7.88 -26.09
C TYR A 598 29.36 -7.54 -27.44
N GLU A 599 28.66 -7.73 -28.55
CA GLU A 599 29.15 -7.36 -29.88
C GLU A 599 29.35 -5.84 -30.01
N LYS A 600 28.41 -5.05 -29.50
CA LYS A 600 28.39 -3.59 -29.64
C LYS A 600 29.03 -2.85 -28.45
N GLY A 601 29.25 -3.50 -27.31
CA GLY A 601 29.69 -2.87 -26.07
C GLY A 601 28.58 -2.01 -25.43
N LEU A 602 27.35 -2.51 -25.39
CA LEU A 602 26.18 -1.82 -24.80
C LEU A 602 25.94 -2.34 -23.39
N GLY A 603 26.11 -1.49 -22.38
CA GLY A 603 25.99 -1.87 -20.96
C GLY A 603 27.07 -2.86 -20.49
N THR A 604 28.10 -3.10 -21.34
CA THR A 604 29.20 -3.99 -21.02
C THR A 604 30.39 -3.67 -21.92
N PHE A 605 31.59 -4.17 -21.58
CA PHE A 605 32.73 -4.07 -22.47
C PHE A 605 32.54 -4.92 -23.73
N ARG A 606 32.89 -4.35 -24.87
CA ARG A 606 32.83 -5.05 -26.16
C ARG A 606 33.68 -6.33 -26.15
N ASN A 607 33.04 -7.46 -26.45
CA ASN A 607 33.72 -8.76 -26.53
C ASN A 607 33.05 -9.65 -27.59
N ILE A 608 33.61 -9.68 -28.78
CA ILE A 608 33.04 -10.43 -29.92
C ILE A 608 33.09 -11.96 -29.69
N VAL A 609 34.09 -12.47 -28.95
CA VAL A 609 34.18 -13.91 -28.64
C VAL A 609 33.00 -14.33 -27.73
N LYS A 610 32.72 -13.54 -26.68
CA LYS A 610 31.52 -13.77 -25.85
C LYS A 610 30.24 -13.64 -26.65
N ALA A 611 30.13 -12.65 -27.54
CA ALA A 611 29.00 -12.48 -28.41
C ALA A 611 28.74 -13.72 -29.28
N VAL A 612 29.78 -14.29 -29.87
CA VAL A 612 29.69 -15.54 -30.65
C VAL A 612 29.14 -16.70 -29.80
N ASN A 613 29.60 -16.82 -28.55
CA ASN A 613 29.14 -17.90 -27.68
C ASN A 613 27.62 -17.74 -27.35
N PHE A 614 27.20 -16.54 -26.99
CA PHE A 614 25.77 -16.25 -26.76
C PHE A 614 24.94 -16.47 -28.03
N TYR A 615 25.39 -16.06 -29.20
CA TYR A 615 24.67 -16.31 -30.44
C TYR A 615 24.58 -17.80 -30.78
N LYS A 616 25.66 -18.57 -30.53
CA LYS A 616 25.61 -20.04 -30.72
C LYS A 616 24.64 -20.70 -29.78
N GLU A 617 24.63 -20.29 -28.50
CA GLU A 617 23.69 -20.78 -27.49
C GLU A 617 22.25 -20.48 -27.91
N ALA A 618 21.91 -19.24 -28.18
CA ALA A 618 20.58 -18.83 -28.62
C ALA A 618 20.18 -19.53 -29.94
N GLU A 619 21.11 -19.69 -30.88
CA GLU A 619 20.86 -20.38 -32.15
C GLU A 619 20.56 -21.86 -31.94
N SER A 620 21.29 -22.54 -31.05
CA SER A 620 21.02 -23.94 -30.68
C SER A 620 19.66 -24.14 -30.04
N MET A 621 19.14 -23.13 -29.33
CA MET A 621 17.79 -23.07 -28.77
C MET A 621 16.73 -22.65 -29.81
N GLY A 622 17.14 -22.45 -31.09
CA GLY A 622 16.22 -22.12 -32.17
C GLY A 622 15.96 -20.64 -32.39
N SER A 623 16.77 -19.71 -31.85
CA SER A 623 16.67 -18.29 -32.18
C SER A 623 17.11 -18.01 -33.63
N THR A 624 16.17 -17.61 -34.47
CA THR A 624 16.46 -17.20 -35.85
C THR A 624 17.09 -15.81 -35.91
N THR A 625 16.86 -14.98 -34.90
CA THR A 625 17.54 -13.69 -34.72
C THR A 625 19.02 -13.93 -34.51
N ALA A 626 19.40 -14.83 -33.60
CA ALA A 626 20.78 -15.22 -33.35
C ALA A 626 21.46 -15.84 -34.59
N ALA A 627 20.71 -16.69 -35.33
CA ALA A 627 21.21 -17.23 -36.61
C ALA A 627 21.60 -16.11 -37.59
N GLY A 628 20.79 -15.03 -37.68
CA GLY A 628 21.09 -13.88 -38.53
C GLY A 628 22.40 -13.16 -38.15
N TYR A 629 22.60 -12.92 -36.87
CA TYR A 629 23.83 -12.29 -36.34
C TYR A 629 25.06 -13.22 -36.50
N LEU A 630 24.89 -14.49 -36.10
CA LEU A 630 25.96 -15.48 -36.19
C LEU A 630 26.42 -15.69 -37.67
N GLY A 631 25.47 -15.71 -38.63
CA GLY A 631 25.74 -15.76 -40.05
C GLY A 631 26.59 -14.58 -40.50
N THR A 632 26.35 -13.39 -39.99
CA THR A 632 27.13 -12.19 -40.29
C THR A 632 28.59 -12.31 -39.76
N LEU A 633 28.75 -12.86 -38.56
CA LEU A 633 30.08 -13.09 -37.97
C LEU A 633 30.88 -14.19 -38.73
N TYR A 634 30.22 -15.24 -39.22
CA TYR A 634 30.86 -16.23 -40.10
C TYR A 634 31.28 -15.63 -41.44
N ALA A 635 30.46 -14.75 -42.04
CA ALA A 635 30.79 -14.08 -43.29
C ALA A 635 32.04 -13.18 -43.15
N GLN A 636 32.22 -12.59 -41.98
CA GLN A 636 33.34 -11.71 -41.66
C GLN A 636 34.61 -12.47 -41.19
N GLY A 637 34.46 -13.64 -40.59
CA GLY A 637 35.56 -14.40 -39.99
C GLY A 637 36.06 -13.73 -38.70
N VAL A 638 35.18 -13.29 -37.80
CA VAL A 638 35.53 -12.56 -36.56
C VAL A 638 35.04 -13.31 -35.30
N GLY A 639 35.55 -12.93 -34.14
CA GLY A 639 35.17 -13.52 -32.86
C GLY A 639 35.62 -14.96 -32.67
N GLY A 640 36.75 -15.34 -33.26
CA GLY A 640 37.28 -16.69 -33.22
C GLY A 640 36.63 -17.66 -34.23
N LEU A 641 35.78 -17.14 -35.12
CA LEU A 641 35.17 -17.93 -36.18
C LEU A 641 36.00 -17.89 -37.47
N PRO A 642 36.19 -19.02 -38.17
CA PRO A 642 36.74 -19.00 -39.53
C PRO A 642 35.74 -18.30 -40.46
N LYS A 643 36.25 -17.60 -41.47
CA LYS A 643 35.41 -17.05 -42.54
C LYS A 643 34.78 -18.19 -43.33
N ASP A 644 33.45 -18.33 -43.24
CA ASP A 644 32.68 -19.41 -43.87
C ASP A 644 31.40 -18.87 -44.50
N MET A 645 31.46 -18.53 -45.77
CA MET A 645 30.30 -18.00 -46.50
C MET A 645 29.22 -19.04 -46.73
N LYS A 646 29.57 -20.34 -46.82
CA LYS A 646 28.56 -21.40 -46.97
C LYS A 646 27.69 -21.49 -45.73
N LYS A 647 28.33 -21.46 -44.56
CA LYS A 647 27.64 -21.48 -43.26
C LYS A 647 26.88 -20.16 -43.01
N ALA A 648 27.46 -19.02 -43.39
CA ALA A 648 26.79 -17.72 -43.31
C ALA A 648 25.49 -17.70 -44.11
N VAL A 649 25.49 -18.17 -45.36
CA VAL A 649 24.32 -18.22 -46.23
C VAL A 649 23.25 -19.18 -45.66
N ALA A 650 23.64 -20.33 -45.13
CA ALA A 650 22.71 -21.26 -44.51
C ALA A 650 21.98 -20.63 -43.32
N LEU A 651 22.73 -19.95 -42.43
CA LEU A 651 22.18 -19.26 -41.26
C LEU A 651 21.30 -18.06 -41.65
N TRP A 652 21.71 -17.25 -42.61
CA TRP A 652 20.87 -16.16 -43.13
C TRP A 652 19.63 -16.69 -43.84
N THR A 653 19.67 -17.84 -44.54
CA THR A 653 18.49 -18.45 -45.15
C THR A 653 17.48 -18.85 -44.09
N ARG A 654 17.93 -19.46 -42.99
CA ARG A 654 17.06 -19.81 -41.88
C ARG A 654 16.42 -18.56 -41.26
N ALA A 655 17.21 -17.54 -40.97
CA ALA A 655 16.75 -16.27 -40.43
C ALA A 655 15.83 -15.51 -41.42
N GLY A 656 16.17 -15.52 -42.71
CA GLY A 656 15.38 -14.88 -43.77
C GLY A 656 14.03 -15.56 -43.99
N ASN A 657 13.98 -16.90 -43.88
CA ASN A 657 12.72 -17.65 -43.89
C ASN A 657 11.82 -17.31 -42.70
N ASP A 658 12.37 -16.85 -41.59
CA ASP A 658 11.63 -16.32 -40.44
C ASP A 658 11.52 -14.76 -40.50
N ASN A 659 11.55 -14.20 -41.69
CA ASN A 659 11.30 -12.77 -41.96
C ASN A 659 12.26 -11.79 -41.27
N LYS A 660 13.48 -12.23 -40.86
CA LYS A 660 14.47 -11.31 -40.28
C LYS A 660 15.07 -10.42 -41.37
N LEU A 661 14.69 -9.15 -41.42
CA LEU A 661 15.04 -8.20 -42.48
C LEU A 661 16.53 -8.08 -42.74
N SER A 662 17.39 -8.11 -41.69
CA SER A 662 18.84 -8.01 -41.82
C SER A 662 19.41 -9.21 -42.59
N ALA A 663 18.93 -10.41 -42.31
CA ALA A 663 19.33 -11.64 -43.00
C ALA A 663 18.89 -11.64 -44.45
N ILE A 664 17.64 -11.22 -44.74
CA ILE A 664 17.14 -11.08 -46.13
C ILE A 664 18.02 -10.10 -46.93
N ARG A 665 18.36 -8.95 -46.37
CA ARG A 665 19.24 -7.97 -47.04
C ARG A 665 20.65 -8.53 -47.28
N ASN A 666 21.20 -9.32 -46.34
CA ASN A 666 22.49 -9.96 -46.53
C ASN A 666 22.45 -11.03 -47.65
N LEU A 667 21.37 -11.80 -47.73
CA LEU A 667 21.15 -12.76 -48.81
C LEU A 667 21.02 -12.08 -50.18
N ILE A 668 20.26 -11.00 -50.27
CA ILE A 668 20.15 -10.20 -51.51
C ILE A 668 21.51 -9.73 -51.94
N ARG A 669 22.31 -9.13 -51.04
CA ARG A 669 23.65 -8.64 -51.33
C ARG A 669 24.59 -9.77 -51.77
N TYR A 670 24.56 -10.91 -51.08
CA TYR A 670 25.37 -12.07 -51.43
C TYR A 670 25.03 -12.59 -52.83
N TYR A 671 23.71 -12.83 -53.16
CA TYR A 671 23.31 -13.35 -54.46
C TYR A 671 23.48 -12.32 -55.60
N GLN A 672 23.44 -11.03 -55.31
CA GLN A 672 23.86 -10.01 -56.30
C GLN A 672 25.32 -10.14 -56.68
N GLN A 673 26.23 -10.33 -55.69
CA GLN A 673 27.65 -10.56 -55.94
C GLN A 673 27.90 -11.86 -56.73
N GLN A 674 27.08 -12.89 -56.54
CA GLN A 674 27.15 -14.15 -57.26
C GLN A 674 26.43 -14.08 -58.61
N LYS A 675 25.87 -12.93 -58.99
CA LYS A 675 25.07 -12.74 -60.23
C LYS A 675 23.90 -13.72 -60.37
N ASN A 676 23.34 -14.21 -59.24
CA ASN A 676 22.20 -15.13 -59.19
C ASN A 676 20.88 -14.37 -59.15
N ASN A 677 20.44 -13.93 -60.34
CA ASN A 677 19.23 -13.08 -60.44
C ASN A 677 17.95 -13.76 -59.93
N LYS A 678 17.83 -15.07 -60.04
CA LYS A 678 16.70 -15.83 -59.55
C LYS A 678 16.54 -15.73 -58.04
N GLN A 679 17.65 -15.89 -57.29
CA GLN A 679 17.67 -15.76 -55.85
C GLN A 679 17.50 -14.29 -55.40
N VAL A 680 18.04 -13.35 -56.14
CA VAL A 680 17.84 -11.93 -55.87
C VAL A 680 16.35 -11.55 -56.00
N GLN A 681 15.66 -12.01 -57.02
CA GLN A 681 14.23 -11.76 -57.19
C GLN A 681 13.43 -12.41 -56.08
N TYR A 682 13.71 -13.64 -55.72
CA TYR A 682 13.05 -14.34 -54.61
C TYR A 682 13.13 -13.57 -53.28
N TRP A 683 14.34 -13.18 -52.87
CA TRP A 683 14.55 -12.49 -51.61
C TRP A 683 14.01 -11.04 -51.62
N ASN A 684 14.06 -10.36 -52.75
CA ASN A 684 13.42 -9.06 -52.93
C ASN A 684 11.89 -9.16 -52.80
N GLY A 685 11.29 -10.21 -53.33
CA GLY A 685 9.84 -10.47 -53.14
C GLY A 685 9.48 -10.67 -51.67
N ARG A 686 10.29 -11.45 -50.92
CA ARG A 686 10.12 -11.60 -49.46
C ARG A 686 10.32 -10.30 -48.73
N LEU A 687 11.35 -9.52 -49.07
CA LEU A 687 11.57 -8.20 -48.45
C LEU A 687 10.37 -7.28 -48.59
N LYS A 688 9.81 -7.17 -49.78
CA LYS A 688 8.59 -6.39 -50.04
C LYS A 688 7.40 -6.88 -49.20
N LYS A 689 7.19 -8.20 -49.15
CA LYS A 689 6.14 -8.80 -48.34
C LYS A 689 6.26 -8.45 -46.88
N VAL A 690 7.43 -8.66 -46.27
CA VAL A 690 7.67 -8.35 -44.85
C VAL A 690 7.51 -6.88 -44.54
N GLN A 691 7.90 -6.01 -45.48
CA GLN A 691 7.74 -4.54 -45.32
C GLN A 691 6.27 -4.08 -45.44
N SER A 692 5.43 -4.80 -46.21
CA SER A 692 4.00 -4.50 -46.31
C SER A 692 3.21 -5.03 -45.12
N GLU A 693 3.61 -6.16 -44.54
CA GLU A 693 2.97 -6.77 -43.35
C GLU A 693 3.38 -6.07 -42.03
N GLY A 694 4.47 -5.33 -42.01
CA GLY A 694 4.96 -4.57 -40.85
C GLY A 694 4.48 -3.11 -40.80
N LYS A 695 3.58 -2.69 -41.71
CA LYS A 695 2.84 -1.44 -41.68
C LYS A 695 1.44 -1.68 -41.14
#